data_94d6c073f1f2b53c340db1fa28f59124
#
_entry.id   94d6c073f1f2b53c340db1fa28f59124
#
_cell.length_a   1.000
_cell.length_b   1.000
_cell.length_c   1.000
_cell.angle_alpha   90.00
_cell.angle_beta   90.00
_cell.angle_gamma   90.00
#
_symmetry.space_group_name_H-M   'P 1'
#
loop_
_entity.id
_entity.type
_entity.pdbx_description
1 polymer ?
#
loop_
_entity_poly.entity_id
_entity_poly.type
_entity_poly.pdbx_seq_one_letter_code
_entity_poly.pdbx_strand_id
1 'polypeptide(L)'
;MPVIPPRALLAIVVLACAGCHTSHATPDASATSASAPAATPSPEAGADLTTHASQTDWADAGAPAVTGTAVDGAALRARNRARLAADKSPVVVLQSHDAHPAFDLGKRLCEAVVPVKPASTPILLKPNFGGFEWFKDPAKSGGDDGLLGRITDPEFVRGVVRCLHARGHDHVTIAEGWGAKHADWEQLVRMSGYAKMAAEEHVPLVALDDDGVFDVEGDQPGKPLALTGMDKTHVPTLLIPKLLADTLAHGMFISLPKIKAHRYGVFSMSIKGMQGTVDRSDGSPAFHQKWRMHIELGPLLKGKMDRAAYVASLETFAERMADVLEIEAPDVVLAEGAPAMNGDGFSQFWPSKESFAVGGTNPILVDRVGGQLLGLWNNADLARELGGHATSPLLETAAKRFGVDITSPAVTGDGAGLLATTRPVHFVGMAGFTIHSDATPPLTPAQIGALRGAAPAVEKPTVHAAALGSDSIVLDGRGNDAAWSRATPVSWDTDYAGVPTGTATHARFLYAPTGLYALFEVQGTGLHTDRSRPTDVPRPKLYDEDCVEIFFTPDPARRHHYFETELGPFGHFLDVAVDLDTHTSDTSWSSGAKIGTTQDASAHTATIEVELTAPEIARAMLPGARLPLGLYRMEGASPREYLAWSPPRTPKPNFHVPEAFGTLVLDAAQ
;
A
#
# COMPACT_ATOMS: atom_id res chain seq x y z
N MET A 1 -30.85 53.14 3.46
CA MET A 1 -30.31 51.97 2.73
C MET A 1 -29.34 51.29 3.66
N PRO A 2 -29.66 50.15 4.23
CA PRO A 2 -28.74 49.39 5.06
C PRO A 2 -27.95 48.42 4.20
N VAL A 3 -26.64 48.36 4.42
CA VAL A 3 -25.66 47.47 3.80
C VAL A 3 -25.76 46.14 4.49
N ILE A 4 -25.96 45.07 3.70
CA ILE A 4 -25.96 43.67 4.14
C ILE A 4 -24.52 43.17 4.08
N PRO A 5 -23.95 42.54 5.14
CA PRO A 5 -22.64 41.93 5.07
C PRO A 5 -22.70 40.55 4.37
N PRO A 6 -21.65 40.09 3.69
CA PRO A 6 -21.64 38.83 3.04
C PRO A 6 -21.51 37.68 4.05
N ARG A 7 -22.37 36.68 3.91
CA ARG A 7 -22.28 35.40 4.62
C ARG A 7 -21.04 34.64 4.11
N ALA A 8 -20.13 34.34 5.01
CA ALA A 8 -19.03 33.39 4.76
C ALA A 8 -19.63 31.98 4.61
N LEU A 9 -19.46 31.40 3.44
CA LEU A 9 -19.70 29.95 3.23
C LEU A 9 -18.52 29.18 3.85
N LEU A 10 -18.81 28.48 4.93
CA LEU A 10 -17.89 27.49 5.50
C LEU A 10 -17.99 26.23 4.62
N ALA A 11 -17.00 25.97 3.80
CA ALA A 11 -16.92 24.74 3.03
C ALA A 11 -16.25 23.65 3.89
N ILE A 12 -17.06 22.84 4.54
CA ILE A 12 -16.60 21.57 5.10
C ILE A 12 -16.41 20.63 3.93
N VAL A 13 -15.18 20.14 3.71
CA VAL A 13 -14.88 19.10 2.72
C VAL A 13 -15.37 17.76 3.24
N VAL A 14 -16.69 17.54 3.13
CA VAL A 14 -17.24 16.18 3.11
C VAL A 14 -17.18 15.74 1.66
N LEU A 15 -16.41 14.70 1.35
CA LEU A 15 -16.42 14.07 0.03
C LEU A 15 -17.83 13.56 -0.25
N ALA A 16 -18.61 14.33 -1.02
CA ALA A 16 -19.91 13.91 -1.49
C ALA A 16 -19.76 12.91 -2.62
N CYS A 17 -20.21 11.67 -2.39
CA CYS A 17 -20.57 10.77 -3.49
C CYS A 17 -21.78 11.37 -4.22
N ALA A 18 -21.64 11.55 -5.53
CA ALA A 18 -22.67 12.07 -6.41
C ALA A 18 -23.94 11.22 -6.38
N GLY A 19 -25.08 11.90 -6.25
CA GLY A 19 -26.39 11.33 -6.06
C GLY A 19 -26.93 10.53 -7.23
N CYS A 20 -27.72 9.52 -6.89
CA CYS A 20 -28.68 8.88 -7.77
C CYS A 20 -30.02 9.63 -7.71
N HIS A 21 -30.44 10.18 -8.82
CA HIS A 21 -31.83 10.59 -8.99
C HIS A 21 -32.69 9.36 -9.30
N THR A 22 -33.66 9.09 -8.44
CA THR A 22 -34.73 8.12 -8.68
C THR A 22 -35.89 8.81 -9.39
N SER A 23 -36.22 8.35 -10.60
CA SER A 23 -37.54 8.57 -11.19
C SER A 23 -38.25 7.20 -11.35
N HIS A 24 -39.43 7.10 -10.78
CA HIS A 24 -40.30 5.93 -10.92
C HIS A 24 -40.87 5.80 -12.34
N ALA A 25 -40.76 4.62 -12.91
CA ALA A 25 -41.67 4.13 -13.95
C ALA A 25 -41.81 2.61 -13.85
N THR A 26 -43.02 2.13 -13.96
CA THR A 26 -43.52 0.76 -13.85
C THR A 26 -43.04 -0.17 -14.98
N PRO A 27 -43.02 -1.49 -14.75
CA PRO A 27 -42.33 -2.44 -15.64
C PRO A 27 -43.21 -2.90 -16.79
N ASP A 28 -42.59 -3.06 -17.94
CA ASP A 28 -43.12 -3.92 -19.00
C ASP A 28 -42.07 -4.98 -19.37
N ALA A 29 -42.55 -6.22 -19.46
CA ALA A 29 -41.73 -7.40 -19.60
C ALA A 29 -41.43 -7.73 -21.06
N SER A 30 -40.13 -7.71 -21.40
CA SER A 30 -39.66 -8.53 -22.54
C SER A 30 -38.19 -8.91 -22.30
N ALA A 31 -37.96 -10.24 -22.25
CA ALA A 31 -36.66 -10.83 -22.04
C ALA A 31 -35.77 -10.61 -23.28
N THR A 32 -34.67 -9.88 -23.08
CA THR A 32 -33.50 -9.93 -23.96
C THR A 32 -32.26 -10.13 -23.10
N SER A 33 -31.43 -11.05 -23.54
CA SER A 33 -30.18 -11.45 -22.91
C SER A 33 -29.30 -10.24 -22.60
N ALA A 34 -29.12 -9.92 -21.31
CA ALA A 34 -28.22 -8.88 -20.87
C ALA A 34 -26.76 -9.38 -20.96
N SER A 35 -26.03 -8.88 -21.93
CA SER A 35 -24.57 -8.85 -21.87
C SER A 35 -24.13 -8.07 -20.61
N ALA A 36 -23.27 -8.67 -19.80
CA ALA A 36 -22.69 -8.01 -18.64
C ALA A 36 -22.09 -6.65 -19.01
N PRO A 37 -22.25 -5.62 -18.18
CA PRO A 37 -21.62 -4.33 -18.46
C PRO A 37 -20.11 -4.49 -18.51
N ALA A 38 -19.50 -4.01 -19.60
CA ALA A 38 -18.06 -3.93 -19.74
C ALA A 38 -17.50 -3.14 -18.54
N ALA A 39 -16.59 -3.78 -17.83
CA ALA A 39 -15.89 -3.11 -16.72
C ALA A 39 -15.22 -1.83 -17.27
N THR A 40 -15.55 -0.71 -16.67
CA THR A 40 -14.87 0.56 -16.95
C THR A 40 -13.38 0.38 -16.70
N PRO A 41 -12.50 0.68 -17.68
CA PRO A 41 -11.06 0.58 -17.48
C PRO A 41 -10.65 1.60 -16.42
N SER A 42 -10.10 1.11 -15.32
CA SER A 42 -9.45 1.97 -14.33
C SER A 42 -8.10 2.44 -14.89
N PRO A 43 -7.76 3.71 -14.80
CA PRO A 43 -6.45 4.20 -15.21
C PRO A 43 -5.35 3.69 -14.26
N GLU A 44 -4.22 3.29 -14.78
CA GLU A 44 -2.99 3.21 -13.98
C GLU A 44 -2.64 4.61 -13.49
N ALA A 45 -2.12 4.72 -12.24
CA ALA A 45 -1.97 5.99 -11.55
C ALA A 45 -1.42 7.13 -12.42
N GLY A 46 -2.18 8.14 -12.48
CA GLY A 46 -1.80 9.54 -12.51
C GLY A 46 -1.08 10.13 -13.71
N ALA A 47 -0.59 9.38 -14.68
CA ALA A 47 -0.11 9.99 -15.92
C ALA A 47 -1.25 10.06 -16.93
N ASP A 48 -1.68 11.25 -17.28
CA ASP A 48 -2.52 11.44 -18.46
C ASP A 48 -1.70 11.10 -19.72
N LEU A 49 -1.65 9.81 -20.04
CA LEU A 49 -0.95 9.27 -21.21
C LEU A 49 -1.48 9.82 -22.55
N THR A 50 -2.44 10.75 -22.48
CA THR A 50 -3.15 11.22 -23.66
C THR A 50 -2.65 12.52 -24.25
N THR A 51 -1.86 13.29 -23.54
CA THR A 51 -1.53 14.64 -23.96
C THR A 51 -0.28 14.75 -24.86
N HIS A 52 0.58 13.72 -24.93
CA HIS A 52 1.84 13.81 -25.67
C HIS A 52 2.26 12.55 -26.43
N ALA A 53 1.36 11.69 -26.81
CA ALA A 53 1.71 10.54 -27.63
C ALA A 53 1.62 10.87 -29.11
N SER A 54 2.53 11.63 -29.64
CA SER A 54 3.14 11.24 -30.91
C SER A 54 3.98 9.99 -30.57
N GLN A 55 3.96 8.98 -31.43
CA GLN A 55 4.84 7.79 -31.38
C GLN A 55 6.30 8.22 -31.52
N THR A 56 6.76 9.11 -30.66
CA THR A 56 8.09 9.63 -30.67
C THR A 56 8.97 8.65 -29.99
N ASP A 57 9.99 8.32 -30.69
CA ASP A 57 11.12 7.55 -30.31
C ASP A 57 11.50 7.79 -28.83
N TRP A 58 11.87 6.75 -28.11
CA TRP A 58 12.43 6.83 -26.76
C TRP A 58 13.50 7.94 -26.64
N ALA A 59 14.24 8.20 -27.72
CA ALA A 59 15.27 9.21 -27.82
C ALA A 59 14.79 10.67 -27.81
N ASP A 60 13.55 10.96 -28.19
CA ASP A 60 13.03 12.33 -28.36
C ASP A 60 12.64 13.05 -27.06
N ALA A 61 12.52 12.34 -25.95
CA ALA A 61 12.45 12.99 -24.65
C ALA A 61 13.88 13.26 -24.20
N GLY A 62 14.32 14.50 -24.31
CA GLY A 62 15.67 14.90 -23.90
C GLY A 62 16.00 14.28 -22.53
N ALA A 63 17.03 13.42 -22.53
CA ALA A 63 17.53 12.90 -21.26
C ALA A 63 17.96 14.12 -20.43
N PRO A 64 17.54 14.27 -19.18
CA PRO A 64 18.09 15.31 -18.32
C PRO A 64 19.60 15.11 -18.27
N ALA A 65 20.34 16.20 -18.19
CA ALA A 65 21.77 16.13 -17.95
C ALA A 65 21.99 15.56 -16.55
N VAL A 66 22.09 14.24 -16.45
CA VAL A 66 22.42 13.55 -15.19
C VAL A 66 23.89 13.83 -14.92
N THR A 67 24.15 14.68 -13.94
CA THR A 67 25.52 14.97 -13.46
C THR A 67 25.90 13.88 -12.46
N GLY A 68 26.71 12.92 -12.90
CA GLY A 68 27.19 11.83 -12.03
C GLY A 68 28.05 10.84 -12.79
N THR A 69 28.68 9.90 -12.08
CA THR A 69 29.44 8.81 -12.70
C THR A 69 28.48 7.89 -13.44
N ALA A 70 28.62 7.80 -14.75
CA ALA A 70 27.80 6.92 -15.57
C ALA A 70 28.13 5.44 -15.28
N VAL A 71 27.11 4.60 -15.25
CA VAL A 71 27.25 3.15 -15.11
C VAL A 71 27.57 2.52 -16.47
N ASP A 72 28.51 1.59 -16.53
CA ASP A 72 28.86 0.89 -17.78
C ASP A 72 27.78 -0.13 -18.16
N GLY A 73 26.78 0.33 -18.91
CA GLY A 73 25.70 -0.52 -19.41
C GLY A 73 26.17 -1.57 -20.41
N ALA A 74 27.22 -1.30 -21.20
CA ALA A 74 27.75 -2.29 -22.14
C ALA A 74 28.35 -3.50 -21.42
N ALA A 75 29.11 -3.24 -20.34
CA ALA A 75 29.66 -4.33 -19.50
C ALA A 75 28.56 -5.13 -18.81
N LEU A 76 27.53 -4.48 -18.24
CA LEU A 76 26.40 -5.16 -17.62
C LEU A 76 25.66 -6.06 -18.62
N ARG A 77 25.38 -5.57 -19.82
CA ARG A 77 24.72 -6.33 -20.89
C ARG A 77 25.54 -7.56 -21.29
N ALA A 78 26.84 -7.41 -21.51
CA ALA A 78 27.72 -8.52 -21.87
C ALA A 78 27.75 -9.58 -20.75
N ARG A 79 27.91 -9.16 -19.50
CA ARG A 79 27.92 -10.04 -18.33
C ARG A 79 26.62 -10.83 -18.20
N ASN A 80 25.47 -10.15 -18.24
CA ASN A 80 24.19 -10.79 -18.01
C ASN A 80 23.79 -11.71 -19.17
N ARG A 81 24.08 -11.35 -20.43
CA ARG A 81 23.89 -12.25 -21.57
C ARG A 81 24.69 -13.55 -21.40
N ALA A 82 25.97 -13.44 -21.05
CA ALA A 82 26.83 -14.61 -20.86
C ALA A 82 26.33 -15.48 -19.69
N ARG A 83 25.98 -14.85 -18.56
CA ARG A 83 25.48 -15.56 -17.36
C ARG A 83 24.19 -16.33 -17.64
N LEU A 84 23.18 -15.67 -18.23
CA LEU A 84 21.87 -16.31 -18.45
C LEU A 84 21.94 -17.37 -19.56
N ALA A 85 22.74 -17.18 -20.61
CA ALA A 85 22.95 -18.21 -21.63
C ALA A 85 23.59 -19.48 -21.07
N ALA A 86 24.50 -19.34 -20.11
CA ALA A 86 25.21 -20.44 -19.48
C ALA A 86 24.41 -21.13 -18.36
N ASP A 87 23.47 -20.41 -17.71
CA ASP A 87 22.74 -20.91 -16.56
C ASP A 87 21.69 -21.97 -16.94
N LYS A 88 21.94 -23.20 -16.55
CA LYS A 88 21.07 -24.38 -16.73
C LYS A 88 20.56 -24.95 -15.41
N SER A 89 20.64 -24.14 -14.34
CA SER A 89 20.17 -24.52 -13.02
C SER A 89 18.69 -24.90 -13.04
N PRO A 90 18.24 -25.89 -12.28
CA PRO A 90 16.85 -26.27 -12.23
C PRO A 90 16.02 -25.18 -11.60
N VAL A 91 14.79 -25.02 -12.07
CA VAL A 91 13.76 -24.19 -11.41
C VAL A 91 13.16 -24.99 -10.26
N VAL A 92 13.07 -24.39 -9.10
CA VAL A 92 12.44 -24.99 -7.92
C VAL A 92 10.97 -24.56 -7.86
N VAL A 93 10.07 -25.53 -7.76
CA VAL A 93 8.63 -25.28 -7.51
C VAL A 93 8.29 -25.86 -6.15
N LEU A 94 7.80 -25.04 -5.26
CA LEU A 94 7.32 -25.47 -3.94
C LEU A 94 5.81 -25.30 -3.84
N GLN A 95 5.17 -26.19 -3.06
CA GLN A 95 3.77 -26.08 -2.68
C GLN A 95 3.68 -26.00 -1.16
N SER A 96 2.70 -25.25 -0.65
CA SER A 96 2.42 -25.18 0.78
C SER A 96 0.95 -25.48 1.05
N HIS A 97 0.72 -26.20 2.14
CA HIS A 97 -0.58 -26.48 2.72
C HIS A 97 -0.70 -25.86 4.13
N ASP A 98 0.25 -25.00 4.48
CA ASP A 98 0.28 -24.30 5.76
C ASP A 98 -0.89 -23.30 5.87
N ALA A 99 -1.26 -22.95 7.08
CA ALA A 99 -2.25 -21.90 7.35
C ALA A 99 -1.75 -20.50 6.90
N HIS A 100 -0.43 -20.31 6.87
CA HIS A 100 0.26 -19.10 6.40
C HIS A 100 1.19 -19.43 5.23
N PRO A 101 0.63 -19.82 4.07
CA PRO A 101 1.41 -20.41 2.97
C PRO A 101 2.45 -19.45 2.40
N ALA A 102 2.20 -18.14 2.41
CA ALA A 102 3.14 -17.17 1.85
C ALA A 102 4.45 -17.15 2.65
N PHE A 103 4.40 -17.10 3.98
CA PHE A 103 5.59 -17.13 4.84
C PHE A 103 6.40 -18.42 4.66
N ASP A 104 5.73 -19.59 4.74
CA ASP A 104 6.38 -20.90 4.53
C ASP A 104 7.10 -20.97 3.19
N LEU A 105 6.40 -20.61 2.12
CA LEU A 105 6.95 -20.61 0.76
C LEU A 105 8.14 -19.67 0.62
N GLY A 106 8.06 -18.45 1.14
CA GLY A 106 9.15 -17.47 1.07
C GLY A 106 10.42 -17.99 1.76
N LYS A 107 10.27 -18.52 2.97
CA LYS A 107 11.39 -19.08 3.74
C LYS A 107 12.01 -20.28 3.04
N ARG A 108 11.22 -21.30 2.70
CA ARG A 108 11.69 -22.54 2.08
C ARG A 108 12.29 -22.30 0.70
N LEU A 109 11.71 -21.42 -0.10
CA LEU A 109 12.23 -21.11 -1.43
C LEU A 109 13.58 -20.38 -1.34
N CYS A 110 13.74 -19.45 -0.40
CA CYS A 110 15.03 -18.83 -0.09
C CYS A 110 16.06 -19.89 0.31
N GLU A 111 15.72 -20.82 1.19
CA GLU A 111 16.60 -21.91 1.62
C GLU A 111 17.03 -22.80 0.45
N ALA A 112 16.14 -23.04 -0.51
CA ALA A 112 16.40 -23.93 -1.65
C ALA A 112 17.18 -23.28 -2.79
N VAL A 113 17.02 -21.96 -3.01
CA VAL A 113 17.48 -21.30 -4.25
C VAL A 113 18.59 -20.29 -4.01
N VAL A 114 18.54 -19.51 -2.93
CA VAL A 114 19.50 -18.43 -2.70
C VAL A 114 20.89 -19.01 -2.40
N PRO A 115 21.92 -18.64 -3.17
CA PRO A 115 23.28 -19.13 -2.91
C PRO A 115 23.84 -18.51 -1.63
N VAL A 116 24.72 -19.26 -0.97
CA VAL A 116 25.45 -18.74 0.20
C VAL A 116 26.46 -17.69 -0.27
N LYS A 117 26.43 -16.52 0.33
CA LYS A 117 27.34 -15.41 0.08
C LYS A 117 28.02 -14.99 1.39
N PRO A 118 29.11 -14.22 1.35
CA PRO A 118 29.67 -13.58 2.56
C PRO A 118 28.59 -12.77 3.30
N ALA A 119 28.59 -12.80 4.61
CA ALA A 119 27.60 -12.09 5.45
C ALA A 119 27.55 -10.57 5.15
N SER A 120 28.68 -9.98 4.78
CA SER A 120 28.78 -8.56 4.41
C SER A 120 28.24 -8.22 3.01
N THR A 121 27.74 -9.19 2.24
CA THR A 121 27.19 -8.92 0.91
C THR A 121 25.88 -8.13 1.03
N PRO A 122 25.77 -6.91 0.46
CA PRO A 122 24.50 -6.21 0.42
C PRO A 122 23.48 -6.98 -0.42
N ILE A 123 22.26 -7.10 0.09
CA ILE A 123 21.16 -7.80 -0.59
C ILE A 123 20.02 -6.83 -0.82
N LEU A 124 19.62 -6.72 -2.10
CA LEU A 124 18.44 -5.98 -2.50
C LEU A 124 17.30 -6.93 -2.80
N LEU A 125 16.20 -6.80 -2.07
CA LEU A 125 14.94 -7.51 -2.29
C LEU A 125 13.98 -6.60 -3.04
N LYS A 126 13.52 -7.03 -4.21
CA LYS A 126 12.55 -6.27 -5.00
C LYS A 126 11.24 -7.04 -5.14
N PRO A 127 10.22 -6.74 -4.31
CA PRO A 127 8.87 -7.26 -4.48
C PRO A 127 8.17 -6.62 -5.68
N ASN A 128 6.90 -6.97 -5.91
CA ASN A 128 6.01 -6.32 -6.86
C ASN A 128 4.91 -5.55 -6.13
N PHE A 129 4.84 -4.23 -6.32
CA PHE A 129 3.83 -3.34 -5.75
C PHE A 129 2.85 -2.80 -6.80
N GLY A 130 2.79 -3.38 -7.98
CA GLY A 130 1.94 -2.85 -9.04
C GLY A 130 0.49 -2.64 -8.63
N GLY A 131 -0.04 -1.45 -8.86
CA GLY A 131 -1.45 -1.15 -8.75
C GLY A 131 -1.88 -0.42 -7.47
N PHE A 132 -1.25 0.70 -7.14
CA PHE A 132 -1.65 1.53 -6.00
C PHE A 132 -3.10 2.02 -6.10
N GLU A 133 -3.55 2.43 -7.28
CA GLU A 133 -4.94 2.85 -7.53
C GLU A 133 -5.97 1.75 -7.26
N TRP A 134 -5.53 0.53 -7.10
CA TRP A 134 -6.35 -0.61 -6.72
C TRP A 134 -6.51 -0.77 -5.21
N PHE A 135 -5.77 0.02 -4.42
CA PHE A 135 -6.03 0.12 -3.00
C PHE A 135 -7.45 0.61 -2.76
N LYS A 136 -8.22 -0.19 -2.06
CA LYS A 136 -9.62 0.09 -1.79
C LYS A 136 -9.85 0.06 -0.30
N ASP A 137 -10.77 0.90 0.15
CA ASP A 137 -11.35 0.75 1.47
C ASP A 137 -12.22 -0.51 1.49
N PRO A 138 -11.86 -1.58 2.24
CA PRO A 138 -12.62 -2.82 2.25
C PRO A 138 -14.08 -2.63 2.67
N ALA A 139 -14.37 -1.67 3.54
CA ALA A 139 -15.73 -1.36 3.96
C ALA A 139 -16.60 -0.83 2.82
N LYS A 140 -16.00 -0.10 1.87
CA LYS A 140 -16.70 0.46 0.70
C LYS A 140 -16.62 -0.42 -0.54
N SER A 141 -15.62 -1.29 -0.63
CA SER A 141 -15.37 -2.15 -1.79
C SER A 141 -15.92 -3.57 -1.63
N GLY A 142 -16.73 -3.84 -0.61
CA GLY A 142 -17.28 -5.17 -0.35
C GLY A 142 -16.26 -6.20 0.11
N GLY A 143 -15.15 -5.77 0.73
CA GLY A 143 -14.12 -6.63 1.31
C GLY A 143 -12.84 -6.78 0.48
N ASP A 144 -12.80 -6.33 -0.78
CA ASP A 144 -11.59 -6.34 -1.60
C ASP A 144 -10.71 -5.11 -1.29
N ASP A 145 -9.57 -5.33 -0.64
CA ASP A 145 -8.58 -4.28 -0.36
C ASP A 145 -7.70 -3.90 -1.56
N GLY A 146 -7.87 -4.59 -2.67
CA GLY A 146 -7.07 -4.36 -3.88
C GLY A 146 -5.65 -4.96 -3.83
N LEU A 147 -5.31 -5.76 -2.83
CA LEU A 147 -3.95 -6.28 -2.63
C LEU A 147 -3.79 -7.74 -3.00
N LEU A 148 -4.71 -8.59 -2.52
CA LEU A 148 -4.61 -10.04 -2.67
C LEU A 148 -4.46 -10.44 -4.15
N GLY A 149 -3.41 -11.21 -4.46
CA GLY A 149 -3.09 -11.66 -5.81
C GLY A 149 -2.48 -10.60 -6.73
N ARG A 150 -2.46 -9.34 -6.33
CA ARG A 150 -1.99 -8.20 -7.15
C ARG A 150 -0.56 -7.80 -6.83
N ILE A 151 -0.21 -7.76 -5.55
CA ILE A 151 1.15 -7.47 -5.09
C ILE A 151 1.78 -8.72 -4.46
N THR A 152 3.10 -8.74 -4.33
CA THR A 152 3.79 -9.78 -3.56
C THR A 152 3.34 -9.68 -2.10
N ASP A 153 3.00 -10.81 -1.49
CA ASP A 153 2.55 -10.84 -0.11
C ASP A 153 3.69 -10.46 0.86
N PRO A 154 3.50 -9.49 1.78
CA PRO A 154 4.54 -9.11 2.74
C PRO A 154 5.02 -10.28 3.61
N GLU A 155 4.18 -11.26 3.91
CA GLU A 155 4.59 -12.44 4.66
C GLU A 155 5.52 -13.36 3.85
N PHE A 156 5.38 -13.41 2.52
CA PHE A 156 6.36 -14.09 1.66
C PHE A 156 7.73 -13.42 1.78
N VAL A 157 7.76 -12.09 1.71
CA VAL A 157 9.00 -11.30 1.86
C VAL A 157 9.59 -11.48 3.25
N ARG A 158 8.76 -11.48 4.30
CA ARG A 158 9.18 -11.79 5.68
C ARG A 158 9.87 -13.15 5.77
N GLY A 159 9.31 -14.18 5.14
CA GLY A 159 9.92 -15.51 5.09
C GLY A 159 11.32 -15.49 4.46
N VAL A 160 11.49 -14.75 3.37
CA VAL A 160 12.79 -14.55 2.71
C VAL A 160 13.76 -13.79 3.61
N VAL A 161 13.35 -12.69 4.22
CA VAL A 161 14.19 -11.91 5.16
C VAL A 161 14.68 -12.78 6.30
N ARG A 162 13.80 -13.55 6.94
CA ARG A 162 14.19 -14.43 8.05
C ARG A 162 15.14 -15.56 7.62
N CYS A 163 14.98 -16.09 6.41
CA CYS A 163 15.95 -17.04 5.85
C CYS A 163 17.33 -16.38 5.69
N LEU A 164 17.39 -15.15 5.18
CA LEU A 164 18.64 -14.40 4.99
C LEU A 164 19.31 -14.07 6.33
N HIS A 165 18.56 -13.57 7.31
CA HIS A 165 19.06 -13.31 8.67
C HIS A 165 19.58 -14.58 9.34
N ALA A 166 18.87 -15.71 9.21
CA ALA A 166 19.35 -17.01 9.73
C ALA A 166 20.67 -17.48 9.09
N ARG A 167 21.02 -16.95 7.92
CA ARG A 167 22.31 -17.18 7.22
C ARG A 167 23.36 -16.11 7.53
N GLY A 168 23.06 -15.16 8.44
CA GLY A 168 23.95 -14.11 8.86
C GLY A 168 24.02 -12.90 7.93
N HIS A 169 23.05 -12.72 7.02
CA HIS A 169 22.98 -11.55 6.14
C HIS A 169 22.18 -10.42 6.84
N ASP A 170 22.86 -9.43 7.38
CA ASP A 170 22.23 -8.29 8.07
C ASP A 170 22.07 -7.05 7.15
N HIS A 171 22.70 -7.05 5.96
CA HIS A 171 22.64 -5.95 5.00
C HIS A 171 21.56 -6.21 3.95
N VAL A 172 20.31 -6.34 4.37
CA VAL A 172 19.14 -6.57 3.51
C VAL A 172 18.35 -5.28 3.38
N THR A 173 17.97 -4.91 2.16
CA THR A 173 17.11 -3.75 1.87
C THR A 173 15.96 -4.20 0.98
N ILE A 174 14.75 -3.78 1.28
CA ILE A 174 13.57 -3.97 0.44
C ILE A 174 13.34 -2.68 -0.34
N ALA A 175 13.23 -2.77 -1.67
CA ALA A 175 12.99 -1.60 -2.50
C ALA A 175 12.11 -1.90 -3.72
N GLU A 176 11.27 -0.93 -4.09
CA GLU A 176 10.44 -0.98 -5.30
C GLU A 176 10.29 0.44 -5.86
N GLY A 177 10.21 0.53 -7.19
CA GLY A 177 9.78 1.72 -7.88
C GLY A 177 8.41 1.49 -8.52
N TRP A 178 7.44 2.36 -8.27
CA TRP A 178 6.09 2.17 -8.74
C TRP A 178 5.46 3.39 -9.42
N GLY A 179 6.23 4.49 -9.53
CA GLY A 179 5.91 5.64 -10.35
C GLY A 179 4.94 6.63 -9.72
N ALA A 180 4.98 6.79 -8.39
CA ALA A 180 4.01 7.60 -7.69
C ALA A 180 4.61 8.80 -6.97
N LYS A 181 3.74 9.59 -6.38
CA LYS A 181 4.10 10.65 -5.45
C LYS A 181 4.49 10.05 -4.10
N HIS A 182 5.31 10.77 -3.34
CA HIS A 182 5.75 10.36 -2.00
C HIS A 182 4.58 9.99 -1.08
N ALA A 183 3.55 10.82 -1.02
CA ALA A 183 2.37 10.55 -0.20
C ALA A 183 1.64 9.24 -0.60
N ASP A 184 1.65 8.90 -1.87
CA ASP A 184 1.05 7.65 -2.37
C ASP A 184 1.93 6.45 -2.01
N TRP A 185 3.25 6.58 -2.04
CA TRP A 185 4.18 5.55 -1.55
C TRP A 185 3.95 5.26 -0.07
N GLU A 186 3.91 6.29 0.76
CA GLU A 186 3.66 6.16 2.19
C GLU A 186 2.33 5.44 2.47
N GLN A 187 1.28 5.80 1.74
CA GLN A 187 -0.01 5.12 1.85
C GLN A 187 0.09 3.64 1.43
N LEU A 188 0.76 3.36 0.30
CA LEU A 188 0.92 1.99 -0.21
C LEU A 188 1.60 1.09 0.80
N VAL A 189 2.77 1.47 1.30
CA VAL A 189 3.56 0.62 2.20
C VAL A 189 2.88 0.39 3.54
N ARG A 190 2.11 1.37 4.03
CA ARG A 190 1.30 1.23 5.25
C ARG A 190 0.12 0.28 5.04
N MET A 191 -0.69 0.52 4.03
CA MET A 191 -1.91 -0.25 3.77
C MET A 191 -1.63 -1.69 3.35
N SER A 192 -0.53 -1.94 2.65
CA SER A 192 -0.10 -3.28 2.28
C SER A 192 0.48 -4.10 3.43
N GLY A 193 0.84 -3.46 4.54
CA GLY A 193 1.52 -4.08 5.67
C GLY A 193 3.05 -4.16 5.52
N TYR A 194 3.61 -3.66 4.42
CA TYR A 194 5.07 -3.67 4.20
C TYR A 194 5.82 -2.81 5.20
N ALA A 195 5.32 -1.60 5.52
CA ALA A 195 5.95 -0.72 6.51
C ALA A 195 6.03 -1.41 7.87
N LYS A 196 4.93 -2.05 8.31
CA LYS A 196 4.90 -2.82 9.55
C LYS A 196 5.90 -3.99 9.52
N MET A 197 5.86 -4.79 8.45
CA MET A 197 6.75 -5.95 8.31
C MET A 197 8.22 -5.54 8.31
N ALA A 198 8.60 -4.50 7.56
CA ALA A 198 9.97 -4.01 7.47
C ALA A 198 10.48 -3.48 8.82
N ALA A 199 9.63 -2.76 9.57
CA ALA A 199 9.96 -2.29 10.92
C ALA A 199 10.17 -3.45 11.90
N GLU A 200 9.30 -4.47 11.89
CA GLU A 200 9.40 -5.65 12.75
C GLU A 200 10.64 -6.51 12.44
N GLU A 201 11.04 -6.60 11.18
CA GLU A 201 12.22 -7.36 10.75
C GLU A 201 13.49 -6.50 10.74
N HIS A 202 13.42 -5.22 11.11
CA HIS A 202 14.53 -4.25 11.14
C HIS A 202 15.26 -4.11 9.80
N VAL A 203 14.52 -4.11 8.68
CA VAL A 203 15.06 -3.94 7.34
C VAL A 203 14.60 -2.61 6.72
N PRO A 204 15.48 -1.87 6.03
CA PRO A 204 15.10 -0.68 5.29
C PRO A 204 14.06 -1.00 4.20
N LEU A 205 13.07 -0.12 4.05
CA LEU A 205 12.08 -0.15 2.98
C LEU A 205 12.20 1.15 2.19
N VAL A 206 12.55 1.06 0.90
CA VAL A 206 13.00 2.19 0.10
C VAL A 206 12.13 2.33 -1.16
N ALA A 207 11.63 3.55 -1.39
CA ALA A 207 11.09 3.95 -2.69
C ALA A 207 12.24 4.23 -3.65
N LEU A 208 12.18 3.66 -4.87
CA LEU A 208 13.23 3.86 -5.88
C LEU A 208 12.93 5.05 -6.81
N ASP A 209 11.68 5.47 -6.92
CA ASP A 209 11.22 6.39 -7.96
C ASP A 209 10.10 7.35 -7.54
N ASP A 210 9.85 7.56 -6.25
CA ASP A 210 8.87 8.57 -5.83
C ASP A 210 9.43 10.01 -5.94
N ASP A 211 8.56 11.01 -5.92
CA ASP A 211 8.98 12.41 -6.05
C ASP A 211 9.77 12.90 -4.82
N GLY A 212 9.52 12.35 -3.63
CA GLY A 212 10.29 12.67 -2.43
C GLY A 212 11.76 12.26 -2.50
N VAL A 213 12.08 11.22 -3.26
CA VAL A 213 13.45 10.78 -3.50
C VAL A 213 14.21 11.75 -4.42
N PHE A 214 13.53 12.32 -5.42
CA PHE A 214 14.14 13.26 -6.38
C PHE A 214 14.28 14.68 -5.84
N ASP A 215 13.41 15.07 -4.90
CA ASP A 215 13.42 16.41 -4.30
C ASP A 215 14.49 16.57 -3.21
N VAL A 216 15.16 15.49 -2.81
CA VAL A 216 16.21 15.52 -1.77
C VAL A 216 17.60 15.67 -2.40
N GLU A 217 18.34 16.68 -1.96
CA GLU A 217 19.75 16.86 -2.37
C GLU A 217 20.63 15.73 -1.79
N GLY A 218 21.61 15.29 -2.58
CA GLY A 218 22.64 14.36 -2.12
C GLY A 218 22.62 12.99 -2.80
N ASP A 219 23.17 11.99 -2.10
CA ASP A 219 23.44 10.65 -2.62
C ASP A 219 22.36 9.65 -2.18
N GLN A 220 21.11 9.94 -2.55
CA GLN A 220 19.93 9.14 -2.18
C GLN A 220 19.90 7.78 -2.91
N PRO A 221 19.30 6.74 -2.30
CA PRO A 221 19.15 5.40 -2.91
C PRO A 221 18.46 5.38 -4.26
N GLY A 222 17.45 6.24 -4.46
CA GLY A 222 16.70 6.38 -5.70
C GLY A 222 17.31 7.36 -6.70
N LYS A 223 18.50 7.94 -6.45
CA LYS A 223 19.15 8.87 -7.38
C LYS A 223 19.32 8.24 -8.75
N PRO A 224 18.79 8.86 -9.83
CA PRO A 224 18.88 8.32 -11.17
C PRO A 224 20.32 8.39 -11.70
N LEU A 225 20.80 7.28 -12.25
CA LEU A 225 22.12 7.18 -12.89
C LEU A 225 21.95 6.82 -14.37
N ALA A 226 22.68 7.53 -15.24
CA ALA A 226 22.71 7.23 -16.66
C ALA A 226 23.59 6.00 -16.97
N LEU A 227 23.23 5.30 -18.04
CA LEU A 227 23.96 4.14 -18.54
C LEU A 227 24.72 4.52 -19.82
N THR A 228 25.96 4.09 -19.94
CA THR A 228 26.73 4.17 -21.20
C THR A 228 26.54 2.92 -22.04
N GLY A 229 26.79 3.01 -23.36
CA GLY A 229 26.71 1.87 -24.26
C GLY A 229 25.29 1.37 -24.57
N MET A 230 24.29 2.26 -24.43
CA MET A 230 22.88 1.97 -24.72
C MET A 230 22.41 2.46 -26.09
N ASP A 231 23.24 3.15 -26.87
CA ASP A 231 22.86 3.85 -28.11
C ASP A 231 22.17 2.99 -29.18
N LYS A 232 22.41 1.67 -29.14
CA LYS A 232 21.83 0.70 -30.09
C LYS A 232 20.75 -0.18 -29.45
N THR A 233 20.13 0.28 -28.40
CA THR A 233 19.03 -0.41 -27.72
C THR A 233 17.70 0.27 -28.00
N HIS A 234 16.59 -0.36 -27.59
CA HIS A 234 15.25 0.23 -27.64
C HIS A 234 15.01 1.22 -26.48
N VAL A 235 15.98 1.37 -25.57
CA VAL A 235 15.94 2.25 -24.40
C VAL A 235 17.25 3.01 -24.21
N PRO A 236 17.69 3.80 -25.21
CA PRO A 236 19.04 4.38 -25.26
C PRO A 236 19.34 5.37 -24.13
N THR A 237 18.33 5.93 -23.48
CA THR A 237 18.44 6.90 -22.38
C THR A 237 17.96 6.32 -21.04
N LEU A 238 18.05 5.00 -20.87
CA LEU A 238 17.62 4.34 -19.64
C LEU A 238 18.39 4.89 -18.44
N LEU A 239 17.64 5.17 -17.36
CA LEU A 239 18.17 5.53 -16.05
C LEU A 239 17.84 4.41 -15.07
N ILE A 240 18.76 4.12 -14.15
CA ILE A 240 18.56 3.16 -13.07
C ILE A 240 18.84 3.82 -11.72
N PRO A 241 18.16 3.39 -10.64
CA PRO A 241 18.40 3.92 -9.30
C PRO A 241 19.80 3.58 -8.79
N LYS A 242 20.44 4.50 -8.07
CA LYS A 242 21.77 4.30 -7.49
C LYS A 242 21.86 3.03 -6.64
N LEU A 243 20.88 2.76 -5.79
CA LEU A 243 20.84 1.55 -4.97
C LEU A 243 20.93 0.27 -5.82
N LEU A 244 20.22 0.24 -6.94
CA LEU A 244 20.30 -0.91 -7.86
C LEU A 244 21.68 -0.97 -8.51
N ALA A 245 22.23 0.14 -9.01
CA ALA A 245 23.56 0.18 -9.62
C ALA A 245 24.64 -0.33 -8.66
N ASP A 246 24.62 0.11 -7.40
CA ASP A 246 25.54 -0.33 -6.36
C ASP A 246 25.36 -1.83 -6.07
N THR A 247 24.12 -2.31 -6.03
CA THR A 247 23.82 -3.75 -5.83
C THR A 247 24.33 -4.60 -6.98
N LEU A 248 24.11 -4.17 -8.23
CA LEU A 248 24.60 -4.87 -9.42
C LEU A 248 26.14 -4.96 -9.49
N ALA A 249 26.82 -3.98 -8.88
CA ALA A 249 28.28 -3.94 -8.82
C ALA A 249 28.85 -4.79 -7.68
N HIS A 250 28.23 -4.80 -6.49
CA HIS A 250 28.85 -5.29 -5.27
C HIS A 250 27.97 -6.21 -4.41
N GLY A 251 26.68 -6.33 -4.73
CA GLY A 251 25.70 -7.04 -3.93
C GLY A 251 25.11 -8.28 -4.59
N MET A 252 23.93 -8.66 -4.10
CA MET A 252 23.07 -9.68 -4.68
C MET A 252 21.67 -9.11 -4.87
N PHE A 253 21.19 -9.13 -6.11
CA PHE A 253 19.86 -8.67 -6.46
C PHE A 253 18.86 -9.83 -6.52
N ILE A 254 17.86 -9.84 -5.65
CA ILE A 254 16.81 -10.85 -5.57
C ILE A 254 15.47 -10.23 -5.96
N SER A 255 14.88 -10.71 -7.05
CA SER A 255 13.54 -10.33 -7.49
C SER A 255 12.49 -11.21 -6.80
N LEU A 256 11.45 -10.59 -6.22
CA LEU A 256 10.34 -11.27 -5.54
C LEU A 256 9.01 -10.97 -6.23
N PRO A 257 8.80 -11.40 -7.49
CA PRO A 257 7.63 -11.02 -8.24
C PRO A 257 6.38 -11.78 -7.80
N LYS A 258 5.21 -11.17 -8.01
CA LYS A 258 3.91 -11.84 -7.93
C LYS A 258 3.65 -12.63 -9.21
N ILE A 259 3.22 -13.88 -9.08
CA ILE A 259 2.78 -14.71 -10.23
C ILE A 259 1.35 -14.31 -10.57
N LYS A 260 1.18 -13.57 -11.68
CA LYS A 260 -0.16 -13.14 -12.12
C LYS A 260 -0.26 -12.99 -13.63
N ALA A 261 -1.45 -13.28 -14.19
CA ALA A 261 -1.82 -12.82 -15.53
C ALA A 261 -1.81 -11.28 -15.56
N HIS A 262 -1.55 -10.69 -16.72
CA HIS A 262 -1.44 -9.24 -16.83
C HIS A 262 -1.71 -8.77 -18.27
N ARG A 263 -2.66 -7.86 -18.44
CA ARG A 263 -3.05 -7.37 -19.76
C ARG A 263 -1.96 -6.66 -20.55
N TYR A 264 -0.91 -6.13 -19.91
CA TYR A 264 0.23 -5.45 -20.56
C TYR A 264 1.40 -6.37 -20.90
N GLY A 265 1.31 -7.66 -20.65
CA GLY A 265 2.45 -8.55 -20.91
C GLY A 265 2.06 -10.03 -20.93
N VAL A 266 0.77 -10.35 -21.07
CA VAL A 266 0.16 -11.67 -20.89
C VAL A 266 0.25 -12.16 -19.45
N PHE A 267 1.42 -12.10 -18.84
CA PHE A 267 1.60 -12.28 -17.41
C PHE A 267 2.69 -11.34 -16.85
N SER A 268 2.67 -11.15 -15.55
CA SER A 268 3.66 -10.40 -14.80
C SER A 268 4.40 -11.35 -13.88
N MET A 269 5.73 -11.36 -14.02
CA MET A 269 6.65 -12.10 -13.16
C MET A 269 8.01 -11.38 -13.16
N SER A 270 9.13 -12.10 -13.28
CA SER A 270 10.46 -11.56 -13.16
C SER A 270 10.80 -10.55 -14.28
N ILE A 271 10.60 -10.94 -15.56
CA ILE A 271 10.97 -10.07 -16.69
C ILE A 271 10.19 -8.76 -16.62
N LYS A 272 8.85 -8.80 -16.52
CA LYS A 272 8.03 -7.59 -16.39
C LYS A 272 8.29 -6.87 -15.07
N GLY A 273 8.63 -7.59 -14.01
CA GLY A 273 8.94 -7.03 -12.69
C GLY A 273 10.07 -6.01 -12.71
N MET A 274 11.02 -6.12 -13.64
CA MET A 274 12.12 -5.16 -13.82
C MET A 274 11.62 -3.78 -14.25
N GLN A 275 10.40 -3.63 -14.75
CA GLN A 275 9.83 -2.32 -15.03
C GLN A 275 9.77 -1.40 -13.78
N GLY A 276 9.72 -1.96 -12.59
CA GLY A 276 9.73 -1.20 -11.33
C GLY A 276 11.11 -0.66 -10.93
N THR A 277 12.18 -1.08 -11.62
CA THR A 277 13.54 -0.55 -11.40
C THR A 277 13.94 0.52 -12.42
N VAL A 278 13.12 0.75 -13.44
CA VAL A 278 13.33 1.81 -14.42
C VAL A 278 12.98 3.14 -13.78
N ASP A 279 13.95 4.03 -13.73
CA ASP A 279 13.84 5.28 -12.97
C ASP A 279 13.12 6.39 -13.74
N ARG A 280 12.82 7.46 -13.03
CA ARG A 280 12.27 8.70 -13.60
C ARG A 280 13.39 9.50 -14.28
N SER A 281 13.03 10.23 -15.33
CA SER A 281 14.00 11.03 -16.04
C SER A 281 14.23 12.43 -15.43
N ASP A 282 13.21 13.01 -14.78
CA ASP A 282 13.27 14.41 -14.32
C ASP A 282 12.32 14.74 -13.16
N GLY A 283 11.76 13.72 -12.49
CA GLY A 283 10.75 13.93 -11.45
C GLY A 283 9.35 14.27 -11.99
N SER A 284 9.19 14.53 -13.30
CA SER A 284 7.89 14.80 -13.91
C SER A 284 7.20 13.52 -14.37
N PRO A 285 5.90 13.30 -14.04
CA PRO A 285 5.13 12.17 -14.53
C PRO A 285 5.12 12.05 -16.07
N ALA A 286 5.21 13.15 -16.80
CA ALA A 286 5.22 13.18 -18.26
C ALA A 286 6.46 12.51 -18.87
N PHE A 287 7.58 12.51 -18.14
CA PHE A 287 8.85 11.93 -18.58
C PHE A 287 9.24 10.67 -17.82
N HIS A 288 8.32 10.09 -17.06
CA HIS A 288 8.58 8.90 -16.28
C HIS A 288 8.89 7.71 -17.20
N GLN A 289 10.14 7.22 -17.20
CA GLN A 289 10.59 6.16 -18.10
C GLN A 289 9.82 4.84 -17.93
N LYS A 290 9.44 4.49 -16.71
CA LYS A 290 8.60 3.32 -16.43
C LYS A 290 7.34 3.26 -17.29
N TRP A 291 6.60 4.37 -17.40
CA TRP A 291 5.36 4.44 -18.19
C TRP A 291 5.63 4.44 -19.68
N ARG A 292 6.78 4.98 -20.12
CA ARG A 292 7.20 4.99 -21.52
C ARG A 292 7.55 3.60 -22.03
N MET A 293 7.89 2.65 -21.14
CA MET A 293 8.18 1.26 -21.53
C MET A 293 7.04 0.63 -22.36
N HIS A 294 5.78 0.99 -22.07
CA HIS A 294 4.58 0.46 -22.73
C HIS A 294 3.60 1.56 -23.18
N ILE A 295 4.09 2.71 -23.58
CA ILE A 295 3.25 3.87 -23.93
C ILE A 295 2.25 3.57 -25.06
N GLU A 296 2.59 2.67 -25.97
CA GLU A 296 1.75 2.23 -27.08
C GLU A 296 0.47 1.51 -26.60
N LEU A 297 0.51 0.93 -25.39
CA LEU A 297 -0.66 0.29 -24.76
C LEU A 297 -1.66 1.31 -24.18
N GLY A 298 -1.25 2.57 -23.98
CA GLY A 298 -2.10 3.63 -23.42
C GLY A 298 -3.42 3.86 -24.17
N PRO A 299 -3.43 3.99 -25.51
CA PRO A 299 -4.67 4.15 -26.29
C PRO A 299 -5.66 2.99 -26.16
N LEU A 300 -5.19 1.77 -25.85
CA LEU A 300 -6.04 0.60 -25.63
C LEU A 300 -6.91 0.71 -24.39
N LEU A 301 -6.45 1.42 -23.37
CA LEU A 301 -7.23 1.73 -22.17
C LEU A 301 -8.50 2.53 -22.51
N LYS A 302 -8.47 3.26 -23.62
CA LYS A 302 -9.60 4.06 -24.13
C LYS A 302 -10.43 3.34 -25.20
N GLY A 303 -10.18 2.02 -25.43
CA GLY A 303 -10.88 1.23 -26.43
C GLY A 303 -10.62 1.67 -27.88
N LYS A 304 -9.48 2.30 -28.15
CA LYS A 304 -9.16 2.90 -29.46
C LYS A 304 -8.23 2.06 -30.33
N MET A 305 -7.68 0.97 -29.82
CA MET A 305 -6.80 0.08 -30.59
C MET A 305 -7.49 -1.22 -30.94
N ASP A 306 -7.10 -1.76 -32.09
CA ASP A 306 -7.46 -3.10 -32.52
C ASP A 306 -6.49 -4.17 -31.96
N ARG A 307 -6.76 -5.42 -32.26
CA ARG A 307 -5.96 -6.56 -31.81
C ARG A 307 -4.56 -6.58 -32.40
N ALA A 308 -4.39 -6.22 -33.68
CA ALA A 308 -3.08 -6.17 -34.32
C ALA A 308 -2.19 -5.10 -33.66
N ALA A 309 -2.77 -3.93 -33.35
CA ALA A 309 -2.07 -2.89 -32.60
C ALA A 309 -1.71 -3.35 -31.18
N TYR A 310 -2.55 -4.16 -30.52
CA TYR A 310 -2.23 -4.74 -29.22
C TYR A 310 -1.02 -5.68 -29.31
N VAL A 311 -1.00 -6.60 -30.28
CA VAL A 311 0.13 -7.51 -30.49
C VAL A 311 1.42 -6.73 -30.74
N ALA A 312 1.41 -5.79 -31.68
CA ALA A 312 2.58 -4.95 -31.99
C ALA A 312 3.08 -4.15 -30.76
N SER A 313 2.16 -3.67 -29.94
CA SER A 313 2.51 -2.97 -28.68
C SER A 313 3.16 -3.91 -27.67
N LEU A 314 2.69 -5.15 -27.54
CA LEU A 314 3.31 -6.17 -26.69
C LEU A 314 4.71 -6.54 -27.18
N GLU A 315 4.93 -6.68 -28.49
CA GLU A 315 6.24 -6.97 -29.11
C GLU A 315 7.22 -5.82 -28.86
N THR A 316 6.77 -4.56 -29.04
CA THR A 316 7.60 -3.37 -28.74
C THR A 316 7.99 -3.32 -27.26
N PHE A 317 7.03 -3.57 -26.37
CA PHE A 317 7.30 -3.64 -24.93
C PHE A 317 8.28 -4.77 -24.60
N ALA A 318 8.16 -5.92 -25.26
CA ALA A 318 9.05 -7.08 -25.05
C ALA A 318 10.51 -6.74 -25.41
N GLU A 319 10.76 -6.05 -26.50
CA GLU A 319 12.11 -5.63 -26.89
C GLU A 319 12.73 -4.66 -25.86
N ARG A 320 11.96 -3.67 -25.39
CA ARG A 320 12.41 -2.75 -24.33
C ARG A 320 12.70 -3.48 -23.02
N MET A 321 11.83 -4.39 -22.60
CA MET A 321 12.04 -5.17 -21.36
C MET A 321 13.22 -6.14 -21.49
N ALA A 322 13.51 -6.64 -22.68
CA ALA A 322 14.73 -7.44 -22.92
C ALA A 322 15.99 -6.60 -22.76
N ASP A 323 15.99 -5.33 -23.22
CA ASP A 323 17.10 -4.40 -22.98
C ASP A 323 17.29 -4.10 -21.49
N VAL A 324 16.20 -3.89 -20.73
CA VAL A 324 16.24 -3.73 -19.27
C VAL A 324 16.81 -4.98 -18.60
N LEU A 325 16.34 -6.16 -18.98
CA LEU A 325 16.84 -7.42 -18.44
C LEU A 325 18.34 -7.63 -18.70
N GLU A 326 18.87 -7.14 -19.83
CA GLU A 326 20.32 -7.18 -20.10
C GLU A 326 21.12 -6.37 -19.07
N ILE A 327 20.56 -5.26 -18.56
CA ILE A 327 21.18 -4.43 -17.53
C ILE A 327 20.97 -5.00 -16.13
N GLU A 328 19.73 -5.33 -15.79
CA GLU A 328 19.24 -5.50 -14.44
C GLU A 328 18.88 -6.95 -14.11
N ALA A 329 19.36 -7.94 -14.87
CA ALA A 329 19.02 -9.34 -14.63
C ALA A 329 19.29 -9.73 -13.17
N PRO A 330 18.26 -10.10 -12.38
CA PRO A 330 18.43 -10.48 -10.99
C PRO A 330 19.30 -11.73 -10.86
N ASP A 331 20.06 -11.81 -9.76
CA ASP A 331 20.87 -13.01 -9.46
C ASP A 331 19.98 -14.18 -9.07
N VAL A 332 18.86 -13.89 -8.42
CA VAL A 332 17.88 -14.86 -7.94
C VAL A 332 16.47 -14.32 -8.15
N VAL A 333 15.55 -15.19 -8.49
CA VAL A 333 14.11 -14.93 -8.53
C VAL A 333 13.40 -15.87 -7.57
N LEU A 334 12.55 -15.33 -6.72
CA LEU A 334 11.65 -16.06 -5.83
C LEU A 334 10.23 -15.54 -6.07
N ALA A 335 9.49 -16.17 -6.97
CA ALA A 335 8.17 -15.71 -7.41
C ALA A 335 7.07 -16.31 -6.53
N GLU A 336 6.15 -15.46 -6.05
CA GLU A 336 5.09 -15.77 -5.11
C GLU A 336 3.76 -16.04 -5.84
N GLY A 337 3.10 -17.15 -5.52
CA GLY A 337 1.80 -17.58 -6.05
C GLY A 337 0.87 -18.14 -4.96
N ALA A 338 0.74 -17.45 -3.84
CA ALA A 338 -0.14 -17.83 -2.73
C ALA A 338 -1.21 -16.76 -2.42
N PRO A 339 -2.29 -16.67 -3.22
CA PRO A 339 -2.55 -17.40 -4.48
C PRO A 339 -1.94 -16.71 -5.71
N ALA A 340 -1.66 -17.47 -6.77
CA ALA A 340 -1.39 -16.89 -8.09
C ALA A 340 -2.70 -16.32 -8.66
N MET A 341 -2.60 -15.28 -9.51
CA MET A 341 -3.77 -14.59 -10.07
C MET A 341 -3.88 -14.81 -11.57
N ASN A 342 -4.96 -15.42 -12.03
CA ASN A 342 -5.44 -15.29 -13.41
C ASN A 342 -6.37 -14.09 -13.54
N GLY A 343 -6.59 -13.58 -14.76
CA GLY A 343 -7.43 -12.44 -15.09
C GLY A 343 -6.70 -11.35 -15.86
N ASP A 344 -6.87 -10.09 -15.46
CA ASP A 344 -6.24 -8.93 -16.10
C ASP A 344 -5.00 -8.37 -15.33
N GLY A 345 -4.72 -8.94 -14.18
CA GLY A 345 -3.67 -8.46 -13.27
C GLY A 345 -4.13 -7.42 -12.27
N PHE A 346 -5.39 -6.97 -12.33
CA PHE A 346 -5.92 -5.85 -11.55
C PHE A 346 -7.32 -6.12 -10.97
N SER A 347 -8.37 -6.05 -11.77
CA SER A 347 -9.75 -6.02 -11.30
C SER A 347 -10.48 -7.35 -11.39
N GLN A 348 -10.15 -8.17 -12.38
CA GLN A 348 -10.78 -9.47 -12.56
C GLN A 348 -9.87 -10.58 -12.04
N PHE A 349 -10.33 -11.30 -11.03
CA PHE A 349 -9.51 -12.20 -10.25
C PHE A 349 -10.05 -13.64 -10.23
N TRP A 350 -9.23 -14.57 -10.73
CA TRP A 350 -9.38 -16.01 -10.59
C TRP A 350 -8.12 -16.53 -9.87
N PRO A 351 -8.21 -16.88 -8.57
CA PRO A 351 -7.06 -17.39 -7.83
C PRO A 351 -6.70 -18.80 -8.26
N SER A 352 -5.41 -19.14 -8.13
CA SER A 352 -5.01 -20.54 -8.12
C SER A 352 -5.65 -21.28 -6.93
N LYS A 353 -5.94 -22.57 -7.10
CA LYS A 353 -6.44 -23.42 -6.01
C LYS A 353 -5.34 -23.74 -5.00
N GLU A 354 -4.12 -23.88 -5.50
CA GLU A 354 -2.94 -24.20 -4.71
C GLU A 354 -2.15 -22.96 -4.36
N SER A 355 -1.52 -22.97 -3.20
CA SER A 355 -0.48 -22.03 -2.83
C SER A 355 0.88 -22.60 -3.22
N PHE A 356 1.61 -21.90 -4.09
CA PHE A 356 2.89 -22.35 -4.60
C PHE A 356 3.87 -21.18 -4.77
N ALA A 357 5.14 -21.50 -4.94
CA ALA A 357 6.17 -20.53 -5.30
C ALA A 357 7.15 -21.14 -6.30
N VAL A 358 7.75 -20.29 -7.13
CA VAL A 358 8.69 -20.71 -8.19
C VAL A 358 9.97 -19.91 -8.06
N GLY A 359 11.13 -20.57 -8.00
CA GLY A 359 12.41 -19.88 -7.85
C GLY A 359 13.53 -20.48 -8.69
N GLY A 360 14.54 -19.64 -8.93
CA GLY A 360 15.73 -20.03 -9.70
C GLY A 360 16.68 -18.85 -9.89
N THR A 361 17.84 -19.14 -10.49
CA THR A 361 18.86 -18.14 -10.81
C THR A 361 18.71 -17.58 -12.23
N ASN A 362 17.89 -18.22 -13.06
CA ASN A 362 17.59 -17.77 -14.42
C ASN A 362 16.15 -17.21 -14.48
N PRO A 363 15.95 -15.89 -14.53
CA PRO A 363 14.62 -15.26 -14.56
C PRO A 363 13.75 -15.73 -15.73
N ILE A 364 14.36 -16.05 -16.87
CA ILE A 364 13.65 -16.51 -18.07
C ILE A 364 13.03 -17.90 -17.83
N LEU A 365 13.79 -18.81 -17.19
CA LEU A 365 13.29 -20.14 -16.86
C LEU A 365 12.22 -20.11 -15.76
N VAL A 366 12.35 -19.20 -14.78
CA VAL A 366 11.34 -18.99 -13.74
C VAL A 366 10.04 -18.50 -14.36
N ASP A 367 10.09 -17.48 -15.22
CA ASP A 367 8.92 -16.96 -15.94
C ASP A 367 8.27 -18.01 -16.84
N ARG A 368 9.09 -18.86 -17.49
CA ARG A 368 8.61 -20.00 -18.28
C ARG A 368 7.78 -21.00 -17.44
N VAL A 369 8.28 -21.38 -16.26
CA VAL A 369 7.60 -22.32 -15.37
C VAL A 369 6.35 -21.68 -14.78
N GLY A 370 6.42 -20.45 -14.32
CA GLY A 370 5.27 -19.72 -13.80
C GLY A 370 4.18 -19.49 -14.85
N GLY A 371 4.56 -19.18 -16.09
CA GLY A 371 3.61 -19.08 -17.20
C GLY A 371 2.84 -20.39 -17.44
N GLN A 372 3.49 -21.55 -17.28
CA GLN A 372 2.82 -22.86 -17.34
C GLN A 372 1.85 -23.07 -16.18
N LEU A 373 2.22 -22.66 -14.97
CA LEU A 373 1.35 -22.74 -13.79
C LEU A 373 0.14 -21.80 -13.87
N LEU A 374 0.21 -20.75 -14.67
CA LEU A 374 -0.93 -19.90 -15.04
C LEU A 374 -1.76 -20.43 -16.21
N GLY A 375 -1.33 -21.52 -16.89
CA GLY A 375 -1.93 -22.01 -18.12
C GLY A 375 -1.61 -21.17 -19.37
N LEU A 376 -0.69 -20.23 -19.25
CA LEU A 376 -0.31 -19.25 -20.29
C LEU A 376 1.00 -19.62 -21.02
N TRP A 377 1.33 -20.89 -21.05
CA TRP A 377 2.45 -21.47 -21.82
C TRP A 377 1.94 -22.47 -22.83
N ASN A 378 2.44 -22.39 -24.07
CA ASN A 378 2.07 -23.24 -25.21
C ASN A 378 0.55 -23.31 -25.38
N ASN A 379 -0.10 -22.17 -25.23
CA ASN A 379 -1.56 -22.06 -25.23
C ASN A 379 -2.04 -21.72 -26.65
N ALA A 380 -2.84 -22.64 -27.25
CA ALA A 380 -3.33 -22.49 -28.62
C ALA A 380 -4.28 -21.32 -28.79
N ASP A 381 -5.05 -20.97 -27.75
CA ASP A 381 -5.96 -19.83 -27.80
C ASP A 381 -5.19 -18.51 -27.77
N LEU A 382 -4.11 -18.42 -26.97
CA LEU A 382 -3.19 -17.29 -27.07
C LEU A 382 -2.60 -17.16 -28.46
N ALA A 383 -2.05 -18.26 -29.01
CA ALA A 383 -1.42 -18.25 -30.34
C ALA A 383 -2.40 -17.74 -31.43
N ARG A 384 -3.67 -18.20 -31.38
CA ARG A 384 -4.70 -17.76 -32.32
C ARG A 384 -4.97 -16.25 -32.19
N GLU A 385 -4.98 -15.75 -31.00
CA GLU A 385 -5.44 -14.38 -30.69
C GLU A 385 -4.31 -13.35 -30.65
N LEU A 386 -3.08 -13.78 -30.40
CA LEU A 386 -1.90 -12.92 -30.28
C LEU A 386 -0.90 -13.09 -31.45
N GLY A 387 -1.39 -13.24 -32.68
CA GLY A 387 -0.53 -13.24 -33.86
C GLY A 387 0.47 -14.40 -33.96
N GLY A 388 0.20 -15.53 -33.29
CA GLY A 388 1.07 -16.71 -33.24
C GLY A 388 1.81 -16.89 -31.90
N HIS A 389 1.79 -15.91 -31.00
CA HIS A 389 2.43 -16.02 -29.68
C HIS A 389 1.66 -16.97 -28.76
N ALA A 390 2.20 -18.15 -28.52
CA ALA A 390 1.59 -19.15 -27.65
C ALA A 390 1.85 -18.93 -26.14
N THR A 391 2.54 -17.85 -25.81
CA THR A 391 2.84 -17.37 -24.48
C THR A 391 3.10 -15.84 -24.51
N SER A 392 3.67 -15.29 -23.44
CA SER A 392 4.05 -13.88 -23.38
C SER A 392 5.14 -13.53 -24.42
N PRO A 393 4.96 -12.50 -25.26
CA PRO A 393 6.03 -11.98 -26.11
C PRO A 393 7.27 -11.55 -25.33
N LEU A 394 7.11 -11.10 -24.08
CA LEU A 394 8.24 -10.75 -23.21
C LEU A 394 9.15 -11.97 -22.94
N LEU A 395 8.53 -13.13 -22.67
CA LEU A 395 9.26 -14.36 -22.44
C LEU A 395 9.95 -14.87 -23.73
N GLU A 396 9.24 -14.87 -24.85
CA GLU A 396 9.79 -15.33 -26.14
C GLU A 396 10.95 -14.46 -26.59
N THR A 397 10.81 -13.13 -26.49
CA THR A 397 11.88 -12.18 -26.86
C THR A 397 13.09 -12.33 -25.95
N ALA A 398 12.88 -12.45 -24.63
CA ALA A 398 13.99 -12.68 -23.69
C ALA A 398 14.69 -14.02 -23.97
N ALA A 399 13.96 -15.11 -24.14
CA ALA A 399 14.53 -16.42 -24.45
C ALA A 399 15.39 -16.38 -25.72
N LYS A 400 14.89 -15.76 -26.78
CA LYS A 400 15.61 -15.57 -28.04
C LYS A 400 16.85 -14.69 -27.87
N ARG A 401 16.70 -13.56 -27.20
CA ARG A 401 17.76 -12.55 -26.99
C ARG A 401 18.95 -13.11 -26.21
N PHE A 402 18.68 -13.90 -25.19
CA PHE A 402 19.68 -14.48 -24.31
C PHE A 402 20.12 -15.91 -24.72
N GLY A 403 19.51 -16.51 -25.74
CA GLY A 403 19.83 -17.88 -26.18
C GLY A 403 19.46 -18.94 -25.12
N VAL A 404 18.39 -18.73 -24.38
CA VAL A 404 17.90 -19.65 -23.33
C VAL A 404 16.86 -20.58 -23.93
N ASP A 405 17.10 -21.90 -23.81
CA ASP A 405 16.09 -22.89 -24.19
C ASP A 405 14.97 -22.95 -23.13
N ILE A 406 13.77 -22.57 -23.54
CA ILE A 406 12.59 -22.57 -22.68
C ILE A 406 11.64 -23.75 -22.94
N THR A 407 12.01 -24.72 -23.80
CA THR A 407 11.10 -25.80 -24.17
C THR A 407 10.89 -26.81 -23.04
N SER A 408 11.97 -27.20 -22.35
CA SER A 408 11.96 -28.24 -21.33
C SER A 408 12.90 -27.88 -20.17
N PRO A 409 12.59 -26.87 -19.34
CA PRO A 409 13.42 -26.53 -18.19
C PRO A 409 13.45 -27.70 -17.18
N ALA A 410 14.61 -27.96 -16.56
CA ALA A 410 14.69 -28.86 -15.43
C ALA A 410 13.93 -28.27 -14.24
N VAL A 411 13.06 -29.05 -13.59
CA VAL A 411 12.24 -28.59 -12.45
C VAL A 411 12.40 -29.56 -11.29
N THR A 412 12.51 -28.99 -10.09
CA THR A 412 12.63 -29.73 -8.82
C THR A 412 11.69 -29.16 -7.77
N GLY A 413 11.66 -29.74 -6.58
CA GLY A 413 10.81 -29.32 -5.46
C GLY A 413 9.49 -30.10 -5.35
N ASP A 414 8.85 -29.99 -4.20
CA ASP A 414 7.63 -30.75 -3.88
C ASP A 414 6.39 -30.29 -4.67
N GLY A 415 6.42 -29.08 -5.25
CA GLY A 415 5.41 -28.56 -6.16
C GLY A 415 5.62 -28.93 -7.63
N ALA A 416 6.71 -29.63 -8.01
CA ALA A 416 7.01 -29.94 -9.41
C ALA A 416 5.88 -30.71 -10.12
N GLY A 417 5.16 -31.56 -9.38
CA GLY A 417 3.99 -32.30 -9.88
C GLY A 417 2.84 -31.42 -10.39
N LEU A 418 2.76 -30.18 -9.96
CA LEU A 418 1.75 -29.22 -10.42
C LEU A 418 1.85 -28.92 -11.93
N LEU A 419 3.04 -29.09 -12.53
CA LEU A 419 3.26 -28.85 -13.95
C LEU A 419 2.62 -29.91 -14.86
N ALA A 420 2.32 -31.09 -14.34
CA ALA A 420 1.63 -32.15 -15.06
C ALA A 420 0.09 -31.94 -15.10
N THR A 421 -0.43 -31.01 -14.31
CA THR A 421 -1.87 -30.77 -14.20
C THR A 421 -2.31 -29.75 -15.25
N THR A 422 -3.34 -30.06 -16.04
CA THR A 422 -3.99 -29.09 -16.93
C THR A 422 -4.63 -27.99 -16.08
N ARG A 423 -4.29 -26.76 -16.38
CA ARG A 423 -4.77 -25.60 -15.63
C ARG A 423 -5.84 -24.83 -16.40
N PRO A 424 -6.94 -24.44 -15.75
CA PRO A 424 -7.89 -23.53 -16.36
C PRO A 424 -7.20 -22.18 -16.62
N VAL A 425 -7.53 -21.57 -17.74
CA VAL A 425 -7.04 -20.25 -18.14
C VAL A 425 -8.20 -19.25 -18.11
N HIS A 426 -7.98 -18.15 -17.41
CA HIS A 426 -8.85 -17.00 -17.42
C HIS A 426 -7.99 -15.76 -17.66
N PHE A 427 -7.76 -15.42 -18.92
CA PHE A 427 -6.96 -14.27 -19.29
C PHE A 427 -7.83 -13.17 -19.86
N VAL A 428 -7.66 -11.96 -19.36
CA VAL A 428 -8.33 -10.75 -19.84
C VAL A 428 -7.26 -9.78 -20.32
N GLY A 429 -7.12 -9.72 -21.64
CA GLY A 429 -6.21 -8.82 -22.33
C GLY A 429 -6.83 -7.45 -22.59
N MET A 430 -6.26 -6.73 -23.55
CA MET A 430 -6.77 -5.45 -24.01
C MET A 430 -7.50 -5.62 -25.37
N ALA A 431 -8.09 -4.55 -25.89
CA ALA A 431 -8.85 -4.57 -27.15
C ALA A 431 -10.00 -5.63 -27.19
N GLY A 432 -10.61 -5.90 -26.04
CA GLY A 432 -11.71 -6.86 -25.91
C GLY A 432 -11.30 -8.33 -26.01
N PHE A 433 -9.99 -8.61 -25.92
CA PHE A 433 -9.47 -9.95 -26.00
C PHE A 433 -9.56 -10.68 -24.65
N THR A 434 -10.17 -11.86 -24.64
CA THR A 434 -10.28 -12.71 -23.44
C THR A 434 -10.15 -14.19 -23.82
N ILE A 435 -9.57 -14.98 -22.90
CA ILE A 435 -9.57 -16.44 -22.95
C ILE A 435 -10.17 -16.97 -21.65
N HIS A 436 -11.17 -17.86 -21.77
CA HIS A 436 -11.77 -18.56 -20.65
C HIS A 436 -11.88 -20.04 -20.98
N SER A 437 -11.21 -20.91 -20.22
CA SER A 437 -11.28 -22.37 -20.39
C SER A 437 -12.60 -22.97 -19.93
N ASP A 438 -13.30 -22.27 -19.03
CA ASP A 438 -14.59 -22.66 -18.48
C ASP A 438 -15.45 -21.42 -18.18
N ALA A 439 -16.66 -21.62 -17.69
CA ALA A 439 -17.62 -20.56 -17.38
C ALA A 439 -17.49 -20.04 -15.92
N THR A 440 -16.44 -20.37 -15.20
CA THR A 440 -16.23 -19.89 -13.82
C THR A 440 -16.14 -18.35 -13.83
N PRO A 441 -16.99 -17.65 -13.09
CA PRO A 441 -16.91 -16.20 -13.01
C PRO A 441 -15.68 -15.75 -12.17
N PRO A 442 -15.20 -14.51 -12.34
CA PRO A 442 -14.22 -13.94 -11.45
C PRO A 442 -14.79 -13.82 -10.02
N LEU A 443 -13.92 -13.85 -9.03
CA LEU A 443 -14.35 -13.64 -7.66
C LEU A 443 -14.97 -12.25 -7.47
N THR A 444 -16.06 -12.24 -6.74
CA THR A 444 -16.65 -10.97 -6.24
C THR A 444 -15.77 -10.36 -5.16
N PRO A 445 -15.85 -9.04 -4.92
CA PRO A 445 -15.12 -8.39 -3.83
C PRO A 445 -15.31 -9.08 -2.47
N ALA A 446 -16.53 -9.52 -2.15
CA ALA A 446 -16.81 -10.23 -0.89
C ALA A 446 -16.10 -11.60 -0.80
N GLN A 447 -15.98 -12.32 -1.92
CA GLN A 447 -15.24 -13.57 -1.98
C GLN A 447 -13.73 -13.33 -1.85
N ILE A 448 -13.20 -12.25 -2.44
CA ILE A 448 -11.80 -11.84 -2.28
C ILE A 448 -11.51 -11.51 -0.82
N GLY A 449 -12.37 -10.73 -0.17
CA GLY A 449 -12.29 -10.43 1.25
C GLY A 449 -12.31 -11.68 2.13
N ALA A 450 -13.15 -12.66 1.79
CA ALA A 450 -13.20 -13.94 2.50
C ALA A 450 -11.90 -14.77 2.37
N LEU A 451 -11.24 -14.72 1.19
CA LEU A 451 -9.94 -15.37 0.99
C LEU A 451 -8.80 -14.71 1.78
N ARG A 452 -8.89 -13.40 1.99
CA ARG A 452 -7.95 -12.68 2.87
C ARG A 452 -7.98 -13.23 4.29
N GLY A 453 -9.05 -13.91 4.65
CA GLY A 453 -9.40 -14.25 6.02
C GLY A 453 -9.99 -13.00 6.68
N ALA A 454 -10.86 -13.20 7.66
CA ALA A 454 -11.10 -12.13 8.61
C ALA A 454 -9.73 -11.75 9.15
N ALA A 455 -9.29 -10.52 8.95
CA ALA A 455 -8.18 -9.98 9.74
C ALA A 455 -8.48 -10.42 11.18
N PRO A 456 -7.54 -11.06 11.90
CA PRO A 456 -7.81 -11.54 13.24
C PRO A 456 -8.52 -10.41 13.94
N ALA A 457 -9.68 -10.71 14.55
CA ALA A 457 -10.50 -9.69 15.19
C ALA A 457 -9.54 -8.92 16.09
N VAL A 458 -9.15 -7.73 15.68
CA VAL A 458 -8.17 -6.94 16.45
C VAL A 458 -8.90 -6.71 17.76
N GLU A 459 -8.40 -7.30 18.82
CA GLU A 459 -8.96 -7.10 20.14
C GLU A 459 -8.97 -5.61 20.40
N LYS A 460 -10.16 -5.04 20.49
CA LYS A 460 -10.28 -3.60 20.66
C LYS A 460 -9.74 -3.24 22.02
N PRO A 461 -8.84 -2.26 22.09
CA PRO A 461 -8.23 -1.92 23.35
C PRO A 461 -9.28 -1.41 24.33
N THR A 462 -9.02 -1.63 25.60
CA THR A 462 -9.88 -1.20 26.71
C THR A 462 -9.08 -0.27 27.62
N VAL A 463 -9.70 0.85 28.01
CA VAL A 463 -9.21 1.73 29.04
C VAL A 463 -10.19 1.79 30.20
N HIS A 464 -9.69 1.89 31.41
CA HIS A 464 -10.45 1.97 32.64
C HIS A 464 -10.45 3.40 33.17
N ALA A 465 -11.62 3.93 33.53
CA ALA A 465 -11.77 5.16 34.27
C ALA A 465 -12.15 4.82 35.71
N ALA A 466 -11.31 5.20 36.67
CA ALA A 466 -11.61 5.02 38.08
C ALA A 466 -12.58 6.11 38.57
N ALA A 467 -13.43 5.79 39.55
CA ALA A 467 -14.32 6.79 40.14
C ALA A 467 -13.51 7.88 40.89
N LEU A 468 -13.83 9.15 40.64
CA LEU A 468 -13.18 10.28 41.35
C LEU A 468 -13.56 10.28 42.84
N GLY A 469 -14.74 9.80 43.20
CA GLY A 469 -15.21 9.75 44.59
C GLY A 469 -15.34 11.13 45.21
N SER A 470 -14.75 11.31 46.39
CA SER A 470 -14.72 12.59 47.12
C SER A 470 -13.53 13.47 46.78
N ASP A 471 -12.61 13.00 45.94
CA ASP A 471 -11.43 13.78 45.54
C ASP A 471 -11.80 14.87 44.54
N SER A 472 -10.86 15.76 44.35
CA SER A 472 -10.98 16.85 43.36
C SER A 472 -9.72 16.87 42.47
N ILE A 473 -9.91 17.35 41.26
CA ILE A 473 -8.82 17.64 40.29
C ILE A 473 -8.70 19.14 40.14
N VAL A 474 -7.48 19.65 40.22
CA VAL A 474 -7.14 21.00 39.86
C VAL A 474 -6.62 21.00 38.43
N LEU A 475 -7.42 21.48 37.50
CA LEU A 475 -7.08 21.51 36.07
C LEU A 475 -6.01 22.59 35.80
N ASP A 476 -4.77 22.35 36.25
CA ASP A 476 -3.63 23.26 36.06
C ASP A 476 -2.62 22.76 35.00
N GLY A 477 -2.89 21.60 34.41
CA GLY A 477 -2.06 20.98 33.39
C GLY A 477 -0.83 20.27 33.91
N ARG A 478 -0.73 20.01 35.23
CA ARG A 478 0.45 19.34 35.81
C ARG A 478 0.27 17.83 35.99
N GLY A 479 -0.97 17.34 36.01
CA GLY A 479 -1.25 15.92 36.19
C GLY A 479 -0.79 15.36 37.53
N ASN A 480 -0.59 16.18 38.54
CA ASN A 480 0.03 15.82 39.83
C ASN A 480 -0.95 15.60 40.97
N ASP A 481 -2.25 15.73 40.73
CA ASP A 481 -3.28 15.43 41.73
C ASP A 481 -3.24 13.95 42.12
N ALA A 482 -3.35 13.66 43.40
CA ALA A 482 -3.27 12.30 43.94
C ALA A 482 -4.33 11.36 43.33
N ALA A 483 -5.48 11.90 42.91
CA ALA A 483 -6.55 11.14 42.27
C ALA A 483 -6.10 10.42 41.00
N TRP A 484 -5.20 11.01 40.21
CA TRP A 484 -4.68 10.38 38.99
C TRP A 484 -3.90 9.09 39.21
N SER A 485 -3.38 8.86 40.42
CA SER A 485 -2.70 7.61 40.76
C SER A 485 -3.63 6.36 40.74
N ARG A 486 -4.94 6.53 40.81
CA ARG A 486 -5.91 5.44 40.72
C ARG A 486 -6.26 5.09 39.27
N ALA A 487 -6.02 5.98 38.34
CA ALA A 487 -6.30 5.75 36.93
C ALA A 487 -5.20 4.91 36.29
N THR A 488 -5.58 3.77 35.71
CA THR A 488 -4.64 2.94 34.95
C THR A 488 -4.24 3.68 33.67
N PRO A 489 -2.95 3.92 33.44
CA PRO A 489 -2.51 4.59 32.22
C PRO A 489 -2.68 3.70 31.01
N VAL A 490 -3.05 4.28 29.88
CA VAL A 490 -2.92 3.69 28.56
C VAL A 490 -1.90 4.45 27.75
N SER A 491 -1.24 3.77 26.84
CA SER A 491 -0.30 4.39 25.91
C SER A 491 -0.42 3.79 24.52
N TRP A 492 -0.11 4.60 23.52
CA TRP A 492 -0.03 4.17 22.13
C TRP A 492 0.99 5.01 21.36
N ASP A 493 1.54 4.41 20.32
CA ASP A 493 2.48 5.01 19.38
C ASP A 493 2.18 4.59 17.94
N THR A 494 0.98 4.03 17.71
CA THR A 494 0.55 3.54 16.39
C THR A 494 -0.23 4.59 15.62
N ASP A 495 -0.08 4.61 14.29
CA ASP A 495 -0.86 5.45 13.40
C ASP A 495 -2.24 4.86 13.05
N TYR A 496 -2.99 5.57 12.21
CA TYR A 496 -4.33 5.14 11.73
C TYR A 496 -4.31 3.79 10.99
N ALA A 497 -3.18 3.36 10.42
CA ALA A 497 -3.04 2.05 9.78
C ALA A 497 -2.58 0.95 10.76
N GLY A 498 -2.21 1.33 12.00
CA GLY A 498 -1.69 0.44 13.04
C GLY A 498 -0.18 0.20 12.95
N VAL A 499 0.56 1.12 12.33
CA VAL A 499 2.02 1.08 12.23
C VAL A 499 2.62 1.88 13.39
N PRO A 500 3.61 1.33 14.13
CA PRO A 500 4.34 2.10 15.15
C PRO A 500 5.06 3.31 14.53
N THR A 501 4.92 4.48 15.16
CA THR A 501 5.58 5.72 14.71
C THR A 501 6.79 6.09 15.59
N GLY A 502 6.85 5.54 16.80
CA GLY A 502 7.83 5.93 17.81
C GLY A 502 7.46 7.19 18.61
N THR A 503 6.32 7.82 18.28
CA THR A 503 5.82 9.01 18.99
C THR A 503 4.76 8.59 20.01
N ALA A 504 5.13 8.59 21.29
CA ALA A 504 4.27 8.09 22.37
C ALA A 504 3.23 9.12 22.83
N THR A 505 2.02 8.62 23.11
CA THR A 505 0.96 9.34 23.81
C THR A 505 0.50 8.50 25.00
N HIS A 506 0.34 9.13 26.15
CA HIS A 506 -0.18 8.49 27.37
C HIS A 506 -1.46 9.18 27.78
N ALA A 507 -2.44 8.40 28.29
CA ALA A 507 -3.67 8.96 28.84
C ALA A 507 -4.12 8.23 30.10
N ARG A 508 -4.84 8.94 30.96
CA ARG A 508 -5.53 8.43 32.15
C ARG A 508 -6.94 8.99 32.20
N PHE A 509 -7.85 8.22 32.77
CA PHE A 509 -9.24 8.61 32.87
C PHE A 509 -9.78 8.43 34.28
N LEU A 510 -10.53 9.42 34.74
CA LEU A 510 -11.37 9.38 35.93
C LEU A 510 -12.79 9.81 35.57
N TYR A 511 -13.77 9.41 36.35
CA TYR A 511 -15.14 9.85 36.16
C TYR A 511 -15.81 10.24 37.46
N ALA A 512 -16.74 11.18 37.36
CA ALA A 512 -17.69 11.55 38.40
C ALA A 512 -19.10 11.58 37.82
N PRO A 513 -20.17 11.59 38.63
CA PRO A 513 -21.55 11.74 38.13
C PRO A 513 -21.76 13.01 37.28
N THR A 514 -20.88 13.98 37.39
CA THR A 514 -20.90 15.28 36.68
C THR A 514 -20.15 15.25 35.34
N GLY A 515 -19.28 14.25 35.07
CA GLY A 515 -18.52 14.25 33.84
C GLY A 515 -17.34 13.28 33.83
N LEU A 516 -16.62 13.31 32.70
CA LEU A 516 -15.41 12.57 32.44
C LEU A 516 -14.18 13.45 32.59
N TYR A 517 -13.16 12.94 33.25
CA TYR A 517 -11.85 13.59 33.37
C TYR A 517 -10.83 12.81 32.57
N ALA A 518 -10.00 13.51 31.80
CA ALA A 518 -8.89 12.93 31.07
C ALA A 518 -7.59 13.70 31.31
N LEU A 519 -6.49 12.97 31.45
CA LEU A 519 -5.13 13.48 31.49
C LEU A 519 -4.37 12.88 30.32
N PHE A 520 -3.80 13.74 29.48
CA PHE A 520 -2.89 13.33 28.40
C PHE A 520 -1.48 13.84 28.67
N GLU A 521 -0.51 12.95 28.44
CA GLU A 521 0.91 13.28 28.43
C GLU A 521 1.42 12.97 27.02
N VAL A 522 1.78 14.00 26.27
CA VAL A 522 2.19 13.87 24.88
C VAL A 522 3.67 14.23 24.72
N GLN A 523 4.36 13.46 23.89
CA GLN A 523 5.73 13.71 23.51
C GLN A 523 5.79 13.95 22.00
N GLY A 524 6.41 15.03 21.54
CA GLY A 524 6.48 15.39 20.15
C GLY A 524 7.63 16.31 19.80
N THR A 525 7.88 16.49 18.52
CA THR A 525 9.07 17.17 18.01
C THR A 525 8.95 18.69 17.97
N GLY A 526 7.75 19.29 18.02
CA GLY A 526 7.66 20.71 17.80
C GLY A 526 6.44 21.46 18.33
N LEU A 527 5.41 20.81 18.84
CA LEU A 527 4.16 21.45 19.28
C LEU A 527 3.63 22.47 18.25
N HIS A 528 3.30 21.97 17.06
CA HIS A 528 2.82 22.79 15.94
C HIS A 528 1.45 23.38 16.23
N THR A 529 1.38 24.63 16.67
CA THR A 529 0.16 25.32 17.04
C THR A 529 0.29 26.83 16.81
N ASP A 530 -0.72 27.45 16.22
CA ASP A 530 -0.82 28.92 16.13
C ASP A 530 -1.30 29.49 17.47
N ARG A 531 -0.36 29.87 18.32
CA ARG A 531 -0.58 30.39 19.66
C ARG A 531 -1.18 31.81 19.69
N SER A 532 -1.31 32.49 18.57
CA SER A 532 -1.89 33.83 18.47
C SER A 532 -3.42 33.86 18.59
N ARG A 533 -4.06 32.67 18.47
CA ARG A 533 -5.52 32.56 18.54
C ARG A 533 -6.04 32.41 19.96
N PRO A 534 -7.29 32.86 20.24
CA PRO A 534 -7.88 32.74 21.56
C PRO A 534 -8.18 31.29 21.93
N THR A 535 -8.14 30.99 23.24
CA THR A 535 -8.38 29.63 23.81
C THR A 535 -9.76 29.51 24.47
N ASP A 536 -10.53 30.58 24.52
CA ASP A 536 -11.87 30.68 25.16
C ASP A 536 -13.03 30.52 24.16
N VAL A 537 -12.71 30.27 22.89
CA VAL A 537 -13.70 30.01 21.82
C VAL A 537 -13.31 28.78 21.03
N PRO A 538 -14.28 27.99 20.51
CA PRO A 538 -13.99 26.83 19.67
C PRO A 538 -13.10 27.21 18.48
N ARG A 539 -12.10 26.40 18.20
CA ARG A 539 -11.12 26.62 17.13
C ARG A 539 -11.41 25.74 15.93
N PRO A 540 -12.05 26.27 14.87
CA PRO A 540 -12.28 25.50 13.65
C PRO A 540 -10.98 24.94 13.07
N LYS A 541 -10.98 23.66 12.70
CA LYS A 541 -9.83 22.93 12.12
C LYS A 541 -8.64 22.83 13.08
N LEU A 542 -8.88 22.60 14.36
CA LEU A 542 -7.79 22.33 15.30
C LEU A 542 -7.01 21.07 14.90
N TYR A 543 -7.66 20.11 14.25
CA TYR A 543 -7.03 18.92 13.68
C TYR A 543 -5.94 19.20 12.61
N ASP A 544 -5.85 20.42 12.07
CA ASP A 544 -4.73 20.84 11.20
C ASP A 544 -3.47 21.19 12.02
N GLU A 545 -3.56 21.23 13.33
CA GLU A 545 -2.50 21.54 14.30
C GLU A 545 -2.29 20.37 15.26
N ASP A 546 -1.33 20.49 16.18
CA ASP A 546 -1.13 19.46 17.20
C ASP A 546 -2.31 19.45 18.16
N CYS A 547 -2.95 18.29 18.27
CA CYS A 547 -4.05 18.08 19.22
C CYS A 547 -4.19 16.61 19.60
N VAL A 548 -4.83 16.35 20.72
CA VAL A 548 -5.40 15.04 21.07
C VAL A 548 -6.91 15.11 20.89
N GLU A 549 -7.52 13.98 20.52
CA GLU A 549 -8.96 13.90 20.31
C GLU A 549 -9.58 12.81 21.16
N ILE A 550 -10.76 13.10 21.68
CA ILE A 550 -11.63 12.15 22.39
C ILE A 550 -12.92 12.02 21.58
N PHE A 551 -13.14 10.84 20.99
CA PHE A 551 -14.42 10.51 20.35
C PHE A 551 -15.21 9.63 21.32
N PHE A 552 -16.32 10.10 21.81
CA PHE A 552 -17.08 9.48 22.89
C PHE A 552 -18.51 9.16 22.48
N THR A 553 -18.91 7.91 22.63
CA THR A 553 -20.28 7.44 22.35
C THR A 553 -21.01 7.15 23.65
N PRO A 554 -21.93 8.01 24.12
CA PRO A 554 -22.64 7.82 25.38
C PRO A 554 -23.69 6.70 25.33
N ASP A 555 -24.21 6.37 24.16
CA ASP A 555 -25.17 5.28 23.94
C ASP A 555 -24.56 4.23 22.97
N PRO A 556 -24.08 3.07 23.49
CA PRO A 556 -23.49 2.03 22.65
C PRO A 556 -24.42 1.48 21.54
N ALA A 557 -25.75 1.62 21.71
CA ALA A 557 -26.73 1.21 20.71
C ALA A 557 -26.79 2.16 19.52
N ARG A 558 -26.34 3.40 19.69
CA ARG A 558 -26.28 4.44 18.66
C ARG A 558 -24.83 4.78 18.30
N ARG A 559 -24.04 3.77 17.94
CA ARG A 559 -22.60 3.90 17.72
C ARG A 559 -22.22 5.00 16.72
N HIS A 560 -23.03 5.26 15.70
CA HIS A 560 -22.81 6.27 14.68
C HIS A 560 -23.14 7.71 15.14
N HIS A 561 -23.68 7.85 16.37
CA HIS A 561 -23.95 9.15 16.99
C HIS A 561 -23.00 9.31 18.18
N TYR A 562 -21.98 10.12 18.02
CA TYR A 562 -20.91 10.33 18.99
C TYR A 562 -20.50 11.80 19.05
N PHE A 563 -19.71 12.10 20.08
CA PHE A 563 -19.19 13.44 20.34
C PHE A 563 -17.67 13.43 20.21
N GLU A 564 -17.15 14.45 19.57
CA GLU A 564 -15.73 14.70 19.35
C GLU A 564 -15.32 15.93 20.13
N THR A 565 -14.21 15.83 20.88
CA THR A 565 -13.56 16.94 21.54
C THR A 565 -12.09 16.92 21.18
N GLU A 566 -11.62 17.92 20.46
CA GLU A 566 -10.22 18.15 20.12
C GLU A 566 -9.59 19.09 21.15
N LEU A 567 -8.38 18.80 21.61
CA LEU A 567 -7.68 19.52 22.68
C LEU A 567 -6.24 19.81 22.26
N GLY A 568 -5.93 21.08 22.05
CA GLY A 568 -4.58 21.53 21.71
C GLY A 568 -3.68 21.69 22.94
N PRO A 569 -2.35 21.54 22.79
CA PRO A 569 -1.40 21.60 23.90
C PRO A 569 -1.30 22.97 24.59
N PHE A 570 -1.90 24.00 24.03
CA PHE A 570 -1.93 25.36 24.59
C PHE A 570 -3.35 25.77 25.04
N GLY A 571 -4.26 24.82 25.23
CA GLY A 571 -5.63 25.04 25.74
C GLY A 571 -6.66 25.39 24.66
N HIS A 572 -6.31 25.32 23.38
CA HIS A 572 -7.29 25.44 22.30
C HIS A 572 -8.17 24.19 22.25
N PHE A 573 -9.43 24.35 21.85
CA PHE A 573 -10.37 23.25 21.74
C PHE A 573 -11.32 23.38 20.55
N LEU A 574 -11.87 22.24 20.12
CA LEU A 574 -13.01 22.16 19.21
C LEU A 574 -13.94 21.04 19.65
N ASP A 575 -15.23 21.34 19.72
CA ASP A 575 -16.28 20.37 20.03
C ASP A 575 -17.17 20.13 18.80
N VAL A 576 -17.55 18.87 18.55
CA VAL A 576 -18.45 18.50 17.45
C VAL A 576 -19.38 17.37 17.89
N ALA A 577 -20.67 17.51 17.66
CA ALA A 577 -21.58 16.36 17.69
C ALA A 577 -21.70 15.78 16.29
N VAL A 578 -21.43 14.48 16.15
CA VAL A 578 -21.38 13.78 14.86
C VAL A 578 -22.50 12.75 14.78
N ASP A 579 -23.24 12.76 13.69
CA ASP A 579 -24.20 11.72 13.35
C ASP A 579 -23.92 11.24 11.92
N LEU A 580 -23.34 10.06 11.79
CA LEU A 580 -22.97 9.47 10.50
C LEU A 580 -24.18 8.93 9.74
N ASP A 581 -25.27 8.58 10.43
CA ASP A 581 -26.49 8.07 9.79
C ASP A 581 -27.21 9.16 9.00
N THR A 582 -27.14 10.40 9.49
CA THR A 582 -27.70 11.59 8.84
C THR A 582 -26.66 12.42 8.11
N HIS A 583 -25.37 12.04 8.18
CA HIS A 583 -24.24 12.81 7.62
C HIS A 583 -24.18 14.27 8.12
N THR A 584 -24.42 14.47 9.41
CA THR A 584 -24.39 15.80 10.02
C THR A 584 -23.26 15.92 11.04
N SER A 585 -22.70 17.14 11.13
CA SER A 585 -21.73 17.54 12.14
C SER A 585 -22.17 18.89 12.71
N ASP A 586 -22.42 18.92 14.01
CA ASP A 586 -22.88 20.14 14.71
C ASP A 586 -21.75 20.68 15.60
N THR A 587 -21.14 21.77 15.14
CA THR A 587 -20.09 22.50 15.87
C THR A 587 -20.65 23.50 16.87
N SER A 588 -21.98 23.63 17.02
CA SER A 588 -22.60 24.42 18.07
C SER A 588 -22.77 23.63 19.37
N TRP A 589 -22.61 22.31 19.35
CA TRP A 589 -22.56 21.48 20.55
C TRP A 589 -21.31 21.81 21.37
N SER A 590 -21.43 21.71 22.70
CA SER A 590 -20.30 21.93 23.61
C SER A 590 -20.15 20.77 24.58
N SER A 591 -18.93 20.25 24.71
CA SER A 591 -18.56 19.26 25.72
C SER A 591 -18.56 19.81 27.15
N GLY A 592 -18.63 21.15 27.31
CA GLY A 592 -18.44 21.82 28.57
C GLY A 592 -17.01 21.71 29.10
N ALA A 593 -16.03 21.58 28.19
CA ALA A 593 -14.64 21.37 28.53
C ALA A 593 -14.06 22.47 29.39
N LYS A 594 -13.41 22.07 30.49
CA LYS A 594 -12.48 22.92 31.24
C LYS A 594 -11.09 22.30 31.09
N ILE A 595 -10.12 23.10 30.66
CA ILE A 595 -8.83 22.61 30.20
C ILE A 595 -7.70 23.30 30.98
N GLY A 596 -6.77 22.49 31.49
CA GLY A 596 -5.49 22.95 32.02
C GLY A 596 -4.35 22.37 31.21
N THR A 597 -3.35 23.17 30.85
CA THR A 597 -2.20 22.68 30.08
C THR A 597 -0.87 23.21 30.59
N THR A 598 0.16 22.38 30.52
CA THR A 598 1.58 22.80 30.67
C THR A 598 2.42 22.21 29.54
N GLN A 599 3.50 22.92 29.22
CA GLN A 599 4.43 22.48 28.17
C GLN A 599 5.87 22.58 28.69
N ASP A 600 6.70 21.57 28.38
CA ASP A 600 8.14 21.63 28.53
C ASP A 600 8.80 21.66 27.15
N ALA A 601 9.20 22.86 26.73
CA ALA A 601 9.82 23.04 25.42
C ALA A 601 11.20 22.35 25.30
N SER A 602 11.88 22.11 26.42
CA SER A 602 13.18 21.44 26.41
C SER A 602 13.06 19.92 26.28
N ALA A 603 12.00 19.36 26.84
CA ALA A 603 11.65 17.95 26.73
C ALA A 603 10.74 17.63 25.54
N HIS A 604 10.27 18.64 24.81
CA HIS A 604 9.26 18.52 23.74
C HIS A 604 8.02 17.76 24.22
N THR A 605 7.50 18.10 25.40
CA THR A 605 6.32 17.46 25.98
C THR A 605 5.23 18.46 26.32
N ALA A 606 3.99 17.99 26.33
CA ALA A 606 2.87 18.73 26.89
C ALA A 606 2.00 17.82 27.75
N THR A 607 1.41 18.41 28.79
CA THR A 607 0.39 17.77 29.63
C THR A 607 -0.93 18.52 29.45
N ILE A 608 -2.01 17.79 29.21
CA ILE A 608 -3.36 18.34 29.01
C ILE A 608 -4.29 17.65 29.99
N GLU A 609 -4.92 18.41 30.87
CA GLU A 609 -5.97 17.97 31.77
C GLU A 609 -7.30 18.53 31.28
N VAL A 610 -8.34 17.72 31.26
CA VAL A 610 -9.67 18.16 30.84
C VAL A 610 -10.77 17.54 31.70
N GLU A 611 -11.81 18.33 32.01
CA GLU A 611 -13.09 17.90 32.51
C GLU A 611 -14.15 18.14 31.43
N LEU A 612 -14.89 17.08 31.04
CA LEU A 612 -15.99 17.14 30.08
C LEU A 612 -17.32 16.97 30.80
N THR A 613 -18.19 17.99 30.76
CA THR A 613 -19.40 18.07 31.61
C THR A 613 -20.72 18.12 30.83
N ALA A 614 -20.72 17.94 29.52
CA ALA A 614 -21.94 17.93 28.73
C ALA A 614 -23.00 16.98 29.33
N PRO A 615 -24.29 17.33 29.30
CA PRO A 615 -25.33 16.50 29.88
C PRO A 615 -25.38 15.08 29.33
N GLU A 616 -25.01 14.88 28.07
CA GLU A 616 -24.95 13.57 27.42
C GLU A 616 -23.82 12.74 28.01
N ILE A 617 -22.65 13.33 28.25
CA ILE A 617 -21.50 12.70 28.87
C ILE A 617 -21.82 12.36 30.33
N ALA A 618 -22.29 13.33 31.11
CA ALA A 618 -22.61 13.14 32.52
C ALA A 618 -23.61 12.00 32.75
N ARG A 619 -24.67 11.92 31.91
CA ARG A 619 -25.66 10.83 31.99
C ARG A 619 -25.08 9.43 31.72
N ALA A 620 -24.00 9.33 30.97
CA ALA A 620 -23.34 8.07 30.67
C ALA A 620 -22.36 7.62 31.78
N MET A 621 -22.02 8.49 32.73
CA MET A 621 -21.05 8.21 33.80
C MET A 621 -21.63 7.30 34.90
N LEU A 622 -22.02 6.09 34.53
CA LEU A 622 -22.61 5.09 35.43
C LEU A 622 -21.57 4.01 35.77
N PRO A 623 -21.37 3.68 37.06
CA PRO A 623 -20.45 2.60 37.46
C PRO A 623 -20.74 1.28 36.73
N GLY A 624 -19.70 0.67 36.19
CA GLY A 624 -19.77 -0.55 35.39
C GLY A 624 -20.15 -0.36 33.91
N ALA A 625 -20.42 0.88 33.46
CA ALA A 625 -20.71 1.14 32.06
C ALA A 625 -19.50 0.81 31.15
N ARG A 626 -19.79 0.35 29.95
CA ARG A 626 -18.83 0.06 28.89
C ARG A 626 -19.22 0.86 27.66
N LEU A 627 -18.44 1.87 27.35
CA LEU A 627 -18.78 2.92 26.36
C LEU A 627 -17.76 2.89 25.22
N PRO A 628 -18.18 3.01 23.95
CA PRO A 628 -17.24 3.15 22.85
C PRO A 628 -16.43 4.44 22.99
N LEU A 629 -15.11 4.36 22.78
CA LEU A 629 -14.18 5.45 22.91
C LEU A 629 -13.12 5.38 21.78
N GLY A 630 -12.94 6.47 21.08
CA GLY A 630 -11.81 6.72 20.19
C GLY A 630 -10.83 7.70 20.82
N LEU A 631 -9.52 7.42 20.76
CA LEU A 631 -8.48 8.34 21.21
C LEU A 631 -7.49 8.50 20.06
N TYR A 632 -7.26 9.75 19.68
CA TYR A 632 -6.41 10.07 18.54
C TYR A 632 -5.47 11.22 18.88
N ARG A 633 -4.47 11.41 18.03
CA ARG A 633 -3.56 12.54 18.12
C ARG A 633 -3.07 12.93 16.74
N MET A 634 -3.07 14.22 16.45
CA MET A 634 -2.35 14.83 15.33
C MET A 634 -1.06 15.44 15.83
N GLU A 635 0.05 15.15 15.13
CA GLU A 635 1.39 15.56 15.53
C GLU A 635 2.16 16.12 14.34
N GLY A 636 2.81 17.27 14.55
CA GLY A 636 3.77 17.85 13.62
C GLY A 636 3.19 18.47 12.35
N ALA A 637 4.03 19.12 11.59
CA ALA A 637 3.68 19.80 10.35
C ALA A 637 4.14 19.05 9.11
N SER A 638 5.38 18.52 9.12
CA SER A 638 5.95 17.79 7.99
C SER A 638 7.15 16.93 8.47
N PRO A 639 7.04 15.62 8.48
CA PRO A 639 5.81 14.85 8.20
C PRO A 639 4.76 15.10 9.27
N ARG A 640 3.46 14.95 8.93
CA ARG A 640 2.36 14.98 9.87
C ARG A 640 1.97 13.57 10.25
N GLU A 641 1.91 13.30 11.55
CA GLU A 641 1.49 12.01 12.10
C GLU A 641 0.02 12.05 12.53
N TYR A 642 -0.66 10.91 12.37
CA TYR A 642 -2.07 10.69 12.72
C TYR A 642 -2.15 9.43 13.57
N LEU A 643 -1.96 9.61 14.88
CA LEU A 643 -1.87 8.49 15.83
C LEU A 643 -3.26 8.06 16.32
N ALA A 644 -3.40 6.76 16.56
CA ALA A 644 -4.65 6.15 17.00
C ALA A 644 -4.41 5.08 18.05
N TRP A 645 -5.10 5.20 19.20
CA TRP A 645 -5.13 4.17 20.24
C TRP A 645 -5.79 2.88 19.78
N SER A 646 -6.86 3.00 18.99
CA SER A 646 -7.52 1.90 18.30
C SER A 646 -7.53 2.21 16.80
N PRO A 647 -6.51 1.75 16.05
CA PRO A 647 -6.33 2.10 14.65
C PRO A 647 -7.52 1.73 13.77
N PRO A 648 -8.11 2.67 13.02
CA PRO A 648 -9.23 2.41 12.13
C PRO A 648 -8.85 1.62 10.88
N ARG A 649 -7.56 1.52 10.55
CA ARG A 649 -7.00 0.78 9.40
C ARG A 649 -7.61 1.21 8.06
N THR A 650 -7.80 2.50 7.90
CA THR A 650 -8.35 3.10 6.69
C THR A 650 -7.25 3.39 5.66
N PRO A 651 -7.58 3.52 4.36
CA PRO A 651 -6.61 3.86 3.31
C PRO A 651 -5.95 5.25 3.45
N LYS A 652 -6.61 6.17 4.12
CA LYS A 652 -6.14 7.53 4.43
C LYS A 652 -6.49 7.84 5.87
N PRO A 653 -5.80 8.79 6.53
CA PRO A 653 -6.19 9.23 7.86
C PRO A 653 -7.69 9.54 7.90
N ASN A 654 -8.43 8.78 8.70
CA ASN A 654 -9.86 8.97 8.93
C ASN A 654 -10.22 8.31 10.26
N PHE A 655 -10.56 9.12 11.24
CA PHE A 655 -10.92 8.66 12.57
C PHE A 655 -12.43 8.48 12.79
N HIS A 656 -13.25 8.95 11.84
CA HIS A 656 -14.71 8.79 11.88
C HIS A 656 -15.13 7.36 11.47
N VAL A 657 -14.62 6.36 12.19
CA VAL A 657 -14.88 4.94 12.01
C VAL A 657 -15.29 4.33 13.36
N PRO A 658 -16.55 4.51 13.79
CA PRO A 658 -17.02 4.04 15.12
C PRO A 658 -16.83 2.55 15.34
N GLU A 659 -16.79 1.75 14.26
CA GLU A 659 -16.53 0.31 14.32
C GLU A 659 -15.12 0.02 14.88
N ALA A 660 -14.19 0.94 14.73
CA ALA A 660 -12.83 0.82 15.26
C ALA A 660 -12.67 1.30 16.71
N PHE A 661 -13.64 2.01 17.28
CA PHE A 661 -13.52 2.50 18.65
C PHE A 661 -13.24 1.38 19.64
N GLY A 662 -12.31 1.64 20.56
CA GLY A 662 -12.06 0.81 21.73
C GLY A 662 -13.18 0.93 22.75
N THR A 663 -12.92 0.55 23.99
CA THR A 663 -13.91 0.55 25.08
C THR A 663 -13.38 1.30 26.29
N LEU A 664 -14.13 2.30 26.75
CA LEU A 664 -13.99 2.88 28.08
C LEU A 664 -14.83 2.08 29.06
N VAL A 665 -14.22 1.58 30.14
CA VAL A 665 -14.89 0.90 31.24
C VAL A 665 -14.90 1.83 32.46
N LEU A 666 -16.07 2.12 32.98
CA LEU A 666 -16.20 2.90 34.22
C LEU A 666 -16.14 1.91 35.40
N ASP A 667 -15.07 1.96 36.18
CA ASP A 667 -14.89 1.04 37.30
C ASP A 667 -15.96 1.26 38.36
N ALA A 668 -16.39 0.18 39.03
CA ALA A 668 -17.28 0.32 40.15
C ALA A 668 -16.61 1.17 41.23
N ALA A 669 -17.38 2.06 41.86
CA ALA A 669 -16.89 2.80 43.04
C ALA A 669 -16.49 1.78 44.12
N GLN A 670 -15.24 1.86 44.61
CA GLN A 670 -14.76 1.04 45.70
C GLN A 670 -15.37 1.51 47.03
#